data_c50f5dca605416d519f56122b90ca384
#
_entry.id   c50f5dca605416d519f56122b90ca384
#
_cell.length_a   1.000
_cell.length_b   1.000
_cell.length_c   1.000
_cell.angle_alpha   90.00
_cell.angle_beta   90.00
_cell.angle_gamma   90.00
#
_symmetry.space_group_name_H-M   'P 1'
#
loop_
_entity.id
_entity.type
_entity.pdbx_description
1 polymer ?
#
loop_
_entity_poly.entity_id
_entity_poly.type
_entity_poly.pdbx_seq_one_letter_code
_entity_poly.pdbx_strand_id
1 'polypeptide(L)'
;MGRAGIDLFIEDGAYTTLSSAVVILVVLTLLFSSTAAIWSMSRAGDTQAAADSGALAGANVVASYHTAATVVDASILSLGLAGFATIGTGLVAILIPGAELAAGDMVDTGIEIIKTRNKFAKSASKGLQKIETALPYLVAARATQAVSAQDTEGATYTGTALAVPRTSESDFVALEGSEISTDVIKDTSKDLERAVDELQKASEETAKAKERAWLADCGGSDPASVGSCSCMWERARSLAKLSDIENPHYASSVTWEPQVALDRAKAYYRLRLANEAPQGSSVETKAESAARKAFYTYASAEVNRAYITEDGDRTTSYIPLLPRNTDEVRATELYTDAAWPTSTNDGKTYLHYGTSCPNYKKGTPGGLASVAAYDGQDKCNRCHFGVSSLGAVAAPSTSIENGFEYHFDRFKDALENYVECRNKELELMRQTEDEADRAGNAFDEAIKALSGERPRIAPPGRNGVVALAVSGAISSPDELNSSFNTTVRLGDRGAISAAVLAPDDATAQNNVLSRFFSTLEERSGGVAGVLDDVMDVWGRLLVGYGDIQGSADELMDEMIDDLGGDSGALGSIASWLGDTVSASVAALGLEPCDLRLRKPVLTDTANVIKSPGSDITGLSNAQDKLRSIPLGVTDPKALCEALEYQVERTISGTVFTLAEIPLPGGGSIPLTVDVATLAGALGGGS
;
A
#
# COMPACT_ATOMS: atom_id res chain seq x y z
N MET A 1 -47.73 -109.95 -30.20
CA MET A 1 -47.54 -108.85 -29.26
C MET A 1 -46.10 -108.42 -29.35
N GLY A 2 -45.89 -107.34 -30.01
CA GLY A 2 -44.57 -106.90 -30.46
C GLY A 2 -43.71 -106.37 -29.37
N ARG A 3 -42.47 -106.71 -29.36
CA ARG A 3 -41.37 -106.16 -28.62
C ARG A 3 -40.89 -104.82 -29.28
N ALA A 4 -41.73 -103.78 -29.28
CA ALA A 4 -41.42 -102.54 -29.95
C ALA A 4 -40.86 -101.46 -29.02
N GLY A 5 -40.50 -101.80 -27.80
CA GLY A 5 -40.11 -100.75 -26.82
C GLY A 5 -38.65 -100.73 -26.39
N ILE A 6 -37.85 -101.73 -26.79
CA ILE A 6 -36.45 -101.81 -26.35
C ILE A 6 -35.47 -101.50 -27.51
N ASP A 7 -35.89 -101.85 -28.74
CA ASP A 7 -35.02 -101.62 -29.92
C ASP A 7 -34.79 -100.12 -30.28
N LEU A 8 -35.72 -99.26 -29.88
CA LEU A 8 -35.58 -97.79 -30.03
C LEU A 8 -34.44 -97.22 -29.20
N PHE A 9 -33.97 -97.91 -28.19
CA PHE A 9 -32.87 -97.52 -27.34
C PHE A 9 -31.53 -98.20 -27.70
N ILE A 10 -31.55 -99.12 -28.65
CA ILE A 10 -30.36 -99.91 -29.07
C ILE A 10 -29.86 -99.45 -30.44
N GLU A 11 -30.57 -98.60 -31.19
CA GLU A 11 -30.11 -98.04 -32.43
C GLU A 11 -29.06 -96.94 -32.10
N ASP A 12 -27.89 -96.97 -32.72
CA ASP A 12 -26.81 -95.97 -32.53
C ASP A 12 -27.28 -94.56 -32.76
N GLY A 13 -28.30 -94.33 -33.60
CA GLY A 13 -28.94 -93.03 -33.83
C GLY A 13 -29.78 -92.55 -32.64
N ALA A 14 -30.42 -93.43 -31.87
CA ALA A 14 -31.17 -93.00 -30.68
C ALA A 14 -30.26 -92.65 -29.51
N TYR A 15 -29.11 -93.31 -29.40
CA TYR A 15 -28.14 -93.00 -28.34
C TYR A 15 -27.43 -91.66 -28.58
N THR A 16 -27.10 -91.38 -29.82
CA THR A 16 -26.48 -90.05 -30.21
C THR A 16 -27.48 -88.92 -30.01
N THR A 17 -28.77 -89.13 -30.33
CA THR A 17 -29.82 -88.12 -30.11
C THR A 17 -30.05 -87.87 -28.63
N LEU A 18 -30.08 -88.92 -27.81
CA LEU A 18 -30.23 -88.81 -26.36
C LEU A 18 -29.01 -88.12 -25.73
N SER A 19 -27.80 -88.50 -26.14
CA SER A 19 -26.59 -87.87 -25.62
C SER A 19 -26.51 -86.43 -26.03
N SER A 20 -26.86 -86.10 -27.28
CA SER A 20 -26.93 -84.70 -27.74
C SER A 20 -27.97 -83.86 -26.95
N ALA A 21 -29.15 -84.46 -26.69
CA ALA A 21 -30.19 -83.84 -25.88
C ALA A 21 -29.73 -83.58 -24.43
N VAL A 22 -29.00 -84.50 -23.82
CA VAL A 22 -28.46 -84.37 -22.48
C VAL A 22 -27.35 -83.29 -22.45
N VAL A 23 -26.47 -83.30 -23.46
CA VAL A 23 -25.42 -82.26 -23.58
C VAL A 23 -26.05 -80.90 -23.75
N ILE A 24 -27.01 -80.70 -24.62
CA ILE A 24 -27.73 -79.43 -24.80
C ILE A 24 -28.38 -79.00 -23.48
N LEU A 25 -29.04 -79.95 -22.75
CA LEU A 25 -29.64 -79.61 -21.47
C LEU A 25 -28.63 -79.18 -20.42
N VAL A 26 -27.48 -79.83 -20.34
CA VAL A 26 -26.39 -79.44 -19.45
C VAL A 26 -25.82 -78.08 -19.84
N VAL A 27 -25.62 -77.86 -21.14
CA VAL A 27 -25.11 -76.55 -21.64
C VAL A 27 -26.09 -75.42 -21.35
N LEU A 28 -27.39 -75.63 -21.59
CA LEU A 28 -28.45 -74.69 -21.28
C LEU A 28 -28.53 -74.39 -19.78
N THR A 29 -28.46 -75.43 -18.93
CA THR A 29 -28.46 -75.26 -17.47
C THR A 29 -27.27 -74.48 -17.01
N LEU A 30 -26.08 -74.75 -17.53
CA LEU A 30 -24.86 -73.98 -17.23
C LEU A 30 -24.97 -72.49 -17.73
N LEU A 31 -25.55 -72.31 -18.91
CA LEU A 31 -25.72 -71.00 -19.52
C LEU A 31 -26.69 -70.13 -18.69
N PHE A 32 -27.86 -70.66 -18.33
CA PHE A 32 -28.82 -69.94 -17.50
C PHE A 32 -28.31 -69.73 -16.08
N SER A 33 -27.60 -70.71 -15.49
CA SER A 33 -26.99 -70.55 -14.17
C SER A 33 -25.90 -69.46 -14.17
N SER A 34 -25.08 -69.42 -15.23
CA SER A 34 -24.04 -68.36 -15.37
C SER A 34 -24.69 -67.00 -15.57
N THR A 35 -25.75 -66.89 -16.38
CA THR A 35 -26.48 -65.61 -16.58
C THR A 35 -27.10 -65.13 -15.28
N ALA A 36 -27.70 -66.03 -14.50
CA ALA A 36 -28.24 -65.67 -13.19
C ALA A 36 -27.16 -65.21 -12.18
N ALA A 37 -25.99 -65.85 -12.24
CA ALA A 37 -24.84 -65.42 -11.42
C ALA A 37 -24.33 -64.04 -11.84
N ILE A 38 -24.19 -63.77 -13.15
CA ILE A 38 -23.78 -62.46 -13.69
C ILE A 38 -24.80 -61.40 -13.30
N TRP A 39 -26.12 -61.68 -13.45
CA TRP A 39 -27.15 -60.74 -13.02
C TRP A 39 -27.06 -60.42 -11.51
N SER A 40 -26.85 -61.46 -10.68
CA SER A 40 -26.67 -61.26 -9.23
C SER A 40 -25.45 -60.41 -8.89
N MET A 41 -24.33 -60.65 -9.58
CA MET A 41 -23.08 -59.81 -9.41
C MET A 41 -23.31 -58.40 -9.87
N SER A 42 -23.97 -58.17 -11.02
CA SER A 42 -24.30 -56.83 -11.51
C SER A 42 -25.13 -56.06 -10.48
N ARG A 43 -26.16 -56.68 -9.92
CA ARG A 43 -27.02 -56.04 -8.90
C ARG A 43 -26.31 -55.78 -7.58
N ALA A 44 -25.28 -56.53 -7.24
CA ALA A 44 -24.39 -56.19 -6.12
C ALA A 44 -23.52 -54.99 -6.44
N GLY A 45 -22.99 -54.91 -7.68
CA GLY A 45 -22.26 -53.77 -8.18
C GLY A 45 -23.08 -52.48 -8.20
N ASP A 46 -24.37 -52.57 -8.63
CA ASP A 46 -25.28 -51.41 -8.64
C ASP A 46 -25.50 -50.85 -7.22
N THR A 47 -25.62 -51.70 -6.20
CA THR A 47 -25.75 -51.26 -4.80
C THR A 47 -24.48 -50.56 -4.30
N GLN A 48 -23.31 -51.10 -4.71
CA GLN A 48 -22.04 -50.43 -4.40
C GLN A 48 -21.91 -49.08 -5.11
N ALA A 49 -22.30 -49.01 -6.40
CA ALA A 49 -22.27 -47.74 -7.15
C ALA A 49 -23.21 -46.70 -6.53
N ALA A 50 -24.37 -47.11 -6.00
CA ALA A 50 -25.24 -46.21 -5.26
C ALA A 50 -24.58 -45.68 -3.97
N ALA A 51 -23.87 -46.52 -3.21
CA ALA A 51 -23.10 -46.09 -2.04
C ALA A 51 -21.94 -45.13 -2.42
N ASP A 52 -21.24 -45.46 -3.52
CA ASP A 52 -20.13 -44.63 -4.04
C ASP A 52 -20.62 -43.23 -4.45
N SER A 53 -21.78 -43.18 -5.13
CA SER A 53 -22.40 -41.90 -5.52
C SER A 53 -22.79 -41.07 -4.30
N GLY A 54 -23.32 -41.70 -3.25
CA GLY A 54 -23.65 -41.05 -1.99
C GLY A 54 -22.41 -40.49 -1.26
N ALA A 55 -21.33 -41.29 -1.23
CA ALA A 55 -20.06 -40.84 -0.60
C ALA A 55 -19.44 -39.66 -1.34
N LEU A 56 -19.38 -39.73 -2.68
CA LEU A 56 -18.88 -38.64 -3.51
C LEU A 56 -19.73 -37.37 -3.39
N ALA A 57 -21.05 -37.51 -3.44
CA ALA A 57 -21.97 -36.38 -3.30
C ALA A 57 -21.84 -35.70 -1.93
N GLY A 58 -21.76 -36.48 -0.85
CA GLY A 58 -21.53 -35.94 0.49
C GLY A 58 -20.18 -35.29 0.65
N ALA A 59 -19.10 -35.88 0.13
CA ALA A 59 -17.76 -35.31 0.17
C ALA A 59 -17.66 -34.00 -0.68
N ASN A 60 -18.44 -33.93 -1.77
CA ASN A 60 -18.49 -32.72 -2.60
C ASN A 60 -19.09 -31.52 -1.85
N VAL A 61 -20.05 -31.74 -0.94
CA VAL A 61 -20.56 -30.67 -0.05
C VAL A 61 -19.47 -30.13 0.85
N VAL A 62 -18.63 -31.01 1.43
CA VAL A 62 -17.50 -30.60 2.27
C VAL A 62 -16.43 -29.84 1.44
N ALA A 63 -16.15 -30.30 0.22
CA ALA A 63 -15.24 -29.62 -0.72
C ALA A 63 -15.74 -28.23 -1.05
N SER A 64 -17.04 -28.07 -1.29
CA SER A 64 -17.68 -26.77 -1.57
C SER A 64 -17.57 -25.81 -0.39
N TYR A 65 -17.77 -26.32 0.84
CA TYR A 65 -17.54 -25.51 2.04
C TYR A 65 -16.09 -25.06 2.17
N HIS A 66 -15.12 -25.95 1.94
CA HIS A 66 -13.70 -25.57 1.93
C HIS A 66 -13.39 -24.47 0.92
N THR A 67 -13.92 -24.59 -0.29
CA THR A 67 -13.79 -23.58 -1.33
C THR A 67 -14.32 -22.22 -0.86
N ALA A 68 -15.53 -22.19 -0.32
CA ALA A 68 -16.14 -20.95 0.19
C ALA A 68 -15.32 -20.33 1.34
N ALA A 69 -14.86 -21.14 2.29
CA ALA A 69 -14.06 -20.67 3.41
C ALA A 69 -12.70 -20.11 2.96
N THR A 70 -12.05 -20.76 1.99
CA THR A 70 -10.79 -20.27 1.40
C THR A 70 -10.98 -18.95 0.66
N VAL A 71 -12.07 -18.79 -0.11
CA VAL A 71 -12.40 -17.52 -0.79
C VAL A 71 -12.61 -16.40 0.23
N VAL A 72 -13.33 -16.69 1.31
CA VAL A 72 -13.55 -15.70 2.38
C VAL A 72 -12.24 -15.30 3.04
N ASP A 73 -11.37 -16.26 3.39
CA ASP A 73 -10.07 -15.98 4.01
C ASP A 73 -9.18 -15.15 3.07
N ALA A 74 -9.08 -15.55 1.81
CA ALA A 74 -8.34 -14.80 0.79
C ALA A 74 -8.89 -13.37 0.60
N SER A 75 -10.22 -13.22 0.62
CA SER A 75 -10.86 -11.91 0.48
C SER A 75 -10.59 -10.98 1.66
N ILE A 76 -10.62 -11.51 2.88
CA ILE A 76 -10.29 -10.72 4.09
C ILE A 76 -8.85 -10.20 4.03
N LEU A 77 -7.91 -11.05 3.62
CA LEU A 77 -6.52 -10.67 3.50
C LEU A 77 -6.31 -9.65 2.37
N SER A 78 -6.91 -9.89 1.20
CA SER A 78 -6.77 -8.99 0.04
C SER A 78 -7.35 -7.61 0.30
N LEU A 79 -8.51 -7.53 0.97
CA LEU A 79 -9.08 -6.25 1.41
C LEU A 79 -8.16 -5.53 2.40
N GLY A 80 -7.51 -6.27 3.30
CA GLY A 80 -6.51 -5.72 4.21
C GLY A 80 -5.33 -5.11 3.46
N LEU A 81 -4.73 -5.88 2.56
CA LEU A 81 -3.59 -5.41 1.76
C LEU A 81 -3.96 -4.24 0.84
N ALA A 82 -5.10 -4.33 0.13
CA ALA A 82 -5.58 -3.24 -0.72
C ALA A 82 -5.82 -1.95 0.08
N GLY A 83 -6.43 -2.06 1.27
CA GLY A 83 -6.64 -0.91 2.15
C GLY A 83 -5.33 -0.27 2.59
N PHE A 84 -4.34 -1.06 3.00
CA PHE A 84 -3.03 -0.53 3.39
C PHE A 84 -2.21 -0.02 2.21
N ALA A 85 -2.24 -0.66 1.05
CA ALA A 85 -1.60 -0.13 -0.15
C ALA A 85 -2.17 1.25 -0.50
N THR A 86 -3.49 1.41 -0.47
CA THR A 86 -4.15 2.70 -0.73
C THR A 86 -3.79 3.76 0.32
N ILE A 87 -3.75 3.39 1.62
CA ILE A 87 -3.31 4.29 2.69
C ILE A 87 -1.85 4.71 2.50
N GLY A 88 -0.96 3.75 2.28
CA GLY A 88 0.47 4.01 2.12
C GLY A 88 0.76 4.94 0.95
N THR A 89 0.14 4.67 -0.21
CA THR A 89 0.24 5.56 -1.38
C THR A 89 -0.31 6.95 -1.08
N GLY A 90 -1.45 7.04 -0.37
CA GLY A 90 -2.01 8.32 0.04
C GLY A 90 -1.09 9.10 0.97
N LEU A 91 -0.45 8.45 1.95
CA LEU A 91 0.52 9.09 2.85
C LEU A 91 1.74 9.66 2.09
N VAL A 92 2.28 8.93 1.12
CA VAL A 92 3.37 9.42 0.27
C VAL A 92 2.90 10.56 -0.63
N ALA A 93 1.70 10.46 -1.20
CA ALA A 93 1.12 11.47 -2.08
C ALA A 93 0.86 12.81 -1.36
N ILE A 94 0.60 12.82 -0.04
CA ILE A 94 0.49 14.06 0.76
C ILE A 94 1.77 14.92 0.63
N LEU A 95 2.94 14.29 0.50
CA LEU A 95 4.24 14.97 0.39
C LEU A 95 4.53 15.50 -1.03
N ILE A 96 3.66 15.23 -2.01
CA ILE A 96 3.85 15.66 -3.40
C ILE A 96 3.07 16.95 -3.65
N PRO A 97 3.74 18.06 -3.98
CA PRO A 97 3.07 19.33 -4.22
C PRO A 97 1.99 19.24 -5.32
N GLY A 98 0.78 19.67 -5.00
CA GLY A 98 -0.37 19.67 -5.91
C GLY A 98 -1.20 18.37 -5.89
N ALA A 99 -0.81 17.36 -5.13
CA ALA A 99 -1.55 16.10 -4.96
C ALA A 99 -2.41 16.05 -3.68
N GLU A 100 -2.37 17.07 -2.83
CA GLU A 100 -2.90 17.07 -1.46
C GLU A 100 -4.38 16.63 -1.40
N LEU A 101 -5.24 17.16 -2.28
CA LEU A 101 -6.67 16.81 -2.29
C LEU A 101 -6.91 15.35 -2.67
N ALA A 102 -6.16 14.83 -3.65
CA ALA A 102 -6.26 13.43 -4.05
C ALA A 102 -5.68 12.50 -2.98
N ALA A 103 -4.61 12.91 -2.33
CA ALA A 103 -3.93 12.16 -1.28
C ALA A 103 -4.80 11.91 -0.05
N GLY A 104 -5.47 12.96 0.46
CA GLY A 104 -6.41 12.85 1.57
C GLY A 104 -7.57 11.90 1.25
N ASP A 105 -8.13 12.00 0.05
CA ASP A 105 -9.18 11.09 -0.45
C ASP A 105 -8.68 9.64 -0.54
N MET A 106 -7.41 9.41 -0.92
CA MET A 106 -6.81 8.07 -0.96
C MET A 106 -6.67 7.47 0.45
N VAL A 107 -6.16 8.23 1.42
CA VAL A 107 -6.06 7.77 2.81
C VAL A 107 -7.44 7.44 3.37
N ASP A 108 -8.43 8.31 3.20
CA ASP A 108 -9.80 8.07 3.66
C ASP A 108 -10.44 6.86 2.95
N THR A 109 -10.20 6.68 1.65
CA THR A 109 -10.66 5.49 0.89
C THR A 109 -10.03 4.21 1.42
N GLY A 110 -8.73 4.19 1.67
CA GLY A 110 -8.04 3.04 2.25
C GLY A 110 -8.56 2.71 3.65
N ILE A 111 -8.83 3.71 4.47
CA ILE A 111 -9.47 3.55 5.79
C ILE A 111 -10.87 2.92 5.67
N GLU A 112 -11.68 3.33 4.70
CA GLU A 112 -12.99 2.75 4.45
C GLU A 112 -12.90 1.29 3.97
N ILE A 113 -11.89 0.94 3.17
CA ILE A 113 -11.61 -0.44 2.79
C ILE A 113 -11.28 -1.29 4.02
N ILE A 114 -10.42 -0.81 4.93
CA ILE A 114 -10.09 -1.50 6.19
C ILE A 114 -11.33 -1.68 7.08
N LYS A 115 -12.16 -0.65 7.24
CA LYS A 115 -13.42 -0.76 7.99
C LYS A 115 -14.38 -1.76 7.36
N THR A 116 -14.44 -1.80 6.04
CA THR A 116 -15.23 -2.77 5.28
C THR A 116 -14.70 -4.18 5.49
N ARG A 117 -13.36 -4.36 5.45
CA ARG A 117 -12.69 -5.63 5.79
C ARG A 117 -13.09 -6.11 7.19
N ASN A 118 -13.03 -5.24 8.20
CA ASN A 118 -13.37 -5.61 9.57
C ASN A 118 -14.84 -6.04 9.71
N LYS A 119 -15.77 -5.32 9.07
CA LYS A 119 -17.20 -5.69 9.05
C LYS A 119 -17.41 -7.00 8.30
N PHE A 120 -16.75 -7.17 7.16
CA PHE A 120 -16.83 -8.38 6.35
C PHE A 120 -16.32 -9.60 7.12
N ALA A 121 -15.14 -9.52 7.74
CA ALA A 121 -14.56 -10.59 8.51
C ALA A 121 -15.50 -11.09 9.61
N LYS A 122 -16.11 -10.18 10.39
CA LYS A 122 -17.09 -10.51 11.43
C LYS A 122 -18.35 -11.16 10.87
N SER A 123 -18.85 -10.68 9.74
CA SER A 123 -20.07 -11.20 9.12
C SER A 123 -19.82 -12.57 8.49
N ALA A 124 -18.71 -12.72 7.75
CA ALA A 124 -18.34 -13.94 7.06
C ALA A 124 -18.01 -15.07 8.03
N SER A 125 -17.28 -14.79 9.11
CA SER A 125 -17.00 -15.75 10.18
C SER A 125 -18.30 -16.33 10.76
N LYS A 126 -19.26 -15.47 11.13
CA LYS A 126 -20.57 -15.92 11.62
C LYS A 126 -21.35 -16.72 10.56
N GLY A 127 -21.27 -16.32 9.30
CA GLY A 127 -21.88 -17.02 8.18
C GLY A 127 -21.31 -18.42 8.00
N LEU A 128 -19.99 -18.55 7.93
CA LEU A 128 -19.30 -19.83 7.81
C LEU A 128 -19.57 -20.73 9.00
N GLN A 129 -19.57 -20.22 10.22
CA GLN A 129 -19.90 -20.97 11.43
C GLN A 129 -21.32 -21.60 11.36
N LYS A 130 -22.31 -20.82 10.87
CA LYS A 130 -23.68 -21.32 10.68
C LYS A 130 -23.75 -22.42 9.64
N ILE A 131 -23.09 -22.24 8.48
CA ILE A 131 -23.02 -23.23 7.43
C ILE A 131 -22.34 -24.49 7.94
N GLU A 132 -21.26 -24.38 8.69
CA GLU A 132 -20.51 -25.50 9.24
C GLU A 132 -21.34 -26.31 10.25
N THR A 133 -22.17 -25.63 11.04
CA THR A 133 -23.12 -26.28 11.94
C THR A 133 -24.18 -27.11 11.16
N ALA A 134 -24.59 -26.63 9.98
CA ALA A 134 -25.53 -27.33 9.10
C ALA A 134 -24.85 -28.39 8.21
N LEU A 135 -23.52 -28.36 8.08
CA LEU A 135 -22.80 -29.19 7.12
C LEU A 135 -23.04 -30.71 7.24
N PRO A 136 -23.09 -31.35 8.44
CA PRO A 136 -23.41 -32.77 8.57
C PRO A 136 -24.78 -33.14 8.01
N TYR A 137 -25.76 -32.24 8.13
CA TYR A 137 -27.11 -32.44 7.59
C TYR A 137 -27.16 -32.29 6.07
N LEU A 138 -26.40 -31.31 5.54
CA LEU A 138 -26.26 -31.12 4.10
C LEU A 138 -25.57 -32.31 3.42
N VAL A 139 -24.53 -32.86 4.06
CA VAL A 139 -23.86 -34.08 3.61
C VAL A 139 -24.84 -35.23 3.54
N ALA A 140 -25.65 -35.43 4.58
CA ALA A 140 -26.66 -36.49 4.63
C ALA A 140 -27.71 -36.31 3.53
N ALA A 141 -28.29 -35.13 3.38
CA ALA A 141 -29.34 -34.85 2.39
C ALA A 141 -28.83 -35.04 0.95
N ARG A 142 -27.64 -34.55 0.62
CA ARG A 142 -27.04 -34.69 -0.72
C ARG A 142 -26.70 -36.16 -1.04
N ALA A 143 -26.17 -36.89 -0.07
CA ALA A 143 -25.90 -38.30 -0.23
C ALA A 143 -27.22 -39.10 -0.48
N THR A 144 -28.27 -38.80 0.28
CA THR A 144 -29.58 -39.41 0.08
C THR A 144 -30.12 -39.16 -1.33
N GLN A 145 -30.08 -37.92 -1.78
CA GLN A 145 -30.51 -37.57 -3.14
C GLN A 145 -29.69 -38.30 -4.22
N ALA A 146 -28.37 -38.39 -4.05
CA ALA A 146 -27.48 -39.07 -4.99
C ALA A 146 -27.70 -40.58 -5.03
N VAL A 147 -27.97 -41.20 -3.87
CA VAL A 147 -28.31 -42.64 -3.77
C VAL A 147 -29.65 -42.92 -4.44
N SER A 148 -30.69 -42.14 -4.15
CA SER A 148 -32.03 -42.31 -4.76
C SER A 148 -32.03 -42.04 -6.27
N ALA A 149 -31.13 -41.18 -6.76
CA ALA A 149 -30.99 -40.96 -8.21
C ALA A 149 -30.46 -42.18 -8.98
N GLN A 150 -29.96 -43.21 -8.28
CA GLN A 150 -29.52 -44.47 -8.88
C GLN A 150 -30.68 -45.47 -9.04
N ASP A 151 -31.92 -45.11 -8.67
CA ASP A 151 -33.08 -45.96 -8.84
C ASP A 151 -33.24 -46.40 -10.29
N THR A 152 -33.51 -47.71 -10.49
CA THR A 152 -33.74 -48.32 -11.80
C THR A 152 -35.05 -49.10 -11.80
N GLU A 153 -35.54 -49.44 -13.00
CA GLU A 153 -36.71 -50.34 -13.08
C GLU A 153 -36.45 -51.62 -12.28
N GLY A 154 -37.25 -51.83 -11.24
CA GLY A 154 -37.19 -53.00 -10.38
C GLY A 154 -36.20 -53.00 -9.24
N ALA A 155 -35.42 -51.88 -9.05
CA ALA A 155 -34.54 -51.73 -7.91
C ALA A 155 -34.58 -50.32 -7.38
N THR A 156 -34.89 -50.10 -6.11
CA THR A 156 -34.85 -48.83 -5.40
C THR A 156 -33.69 -48.84 -4.42
N TYR A 157 -32.99 -47.70 -4.35
CA TYR A 157 -31.87 -47.51 -3.45
C TYR A 157 -32.19 -46.42 -2.44
N THR A 158 -32.01 -46.73 -1.18
CA THR A 158 -32.15 -45.77 -0.09
C THR A 158 -30.83 -45.70 0.68
N GLY A 159 -30.37 -44.47 0.98
CA GLY A 159 -29.11 -44.33 1.69
C GLY A 159 -28.90 -42.94 2.22
N THR A 160 -27.85 -42.81 2.98
CA THR A 160 -27.40 -41.53 3.54
C THR A 160 -25.90 -41.56 3.77
N ALA A 161 -25.33 -40.42 4.12
CA ALA A 161 -23.91 -40.35 4.46
C ALA A 161 -23.66 -39.56 5.76
N LEU A 162 -22.55 -39.88 6.39
CA LEU A 162 -22.07 -39.25 7.62
C LEU A 162 -20.74 -38.53 7.37
N ALA A 163 -20.67 -37.27 7.79
CA ALA A 163 -19.43 -36.53 7.82
C ALA A 163 -18.53 -36.99 8.99
N VAL A 164 -17.24 -37.20 8.77
CA VAL A 164 -16.28 -37.68 9.76
C VAL A 164 -15.12 -36.72 9.87
N PRO A 165 -14.81 -36.14 11.06
CA PRO A 165 -15.67 -36.14 12.26
C PRO A 165 -16.94 -35.30 12.05
N ARG A 166 -17.88 -35.40 12.97
CA ARG A 166 -19.11 -34.60 12.93
C ARG A 166 -18.94 -33.20 13.56
N THR A 167 -17.89 -33.05 14.32
CA THR A 167 -17.57 -31.80 15.05
C THR A 167 -16.59 -30.94 14.27
N SER A 168 -16.81 -29.63 14.32
CA SER A 168 -15.86 -28.61 13.82
C SER A 168 -14.67 -28.44 14.76
N GLU A 169 -13.51 -28.15 14.19
CA GLU A 169 -12.32 -27.62 14.86
C GLU A 169 -11.81 -26.36 14.15
N SER A 170 -12.66 -25.68 13.39
CA SER A 170 -12.31 -24.43 12.72
C SER A 170 -12.12 -23.30 13.72
N ASP A 171 -11.10 -22.49 13.49
CA ASP A 171 -10.83 -21.29 14.29
C ASP A 171 -11.43 -20.05 13.61
N PHE A 172 -12.69 -19.80 13.93
CA PHE A 172 -13.40 -18.63 13.39
C PHE A 172 -12.95 -17.32 14.01
N VAL A 173 -12.32 -17.34 15.19
CA VAL A 173 -11.75 -16.13 15.82
C VAL A 173 -10.51 -15.70 15.06
N ALA A 174 -9.65 -16.65 14.69
CA ALA A 174 -8.49 -16.37 13.84
C ALA A 174 -8.90 -15.90 12.44
N LEU A 175 -10.04 -16.40 11.90
CA LEU A 175 -10.59 -15.92 10.62
C LEU A 175 -11.03 -14.44 10.70
N GLU A 176 -11.67 -14.04 11.80
CA GLU A 176 -11.99 -12.62 12.01
C GLU A 176 -10.72 -11.78 12.07
N GLY A 177 -9.66 -12.34 12.64
CA GLY A 177 -8.40 -11.66 12.89
C GLY A 177 -8.54 -10.51 13.88
N SER A 178 -7.46 -9.80 14.11
CA SER A 178 -7.48 -8.59 14.92
C SER A 178 -8.29 -7.49 14.23
N GLU A 179 -9.11 -6.78 14.96
CA GLU A 179 -9.75 -5.56 14.46
C GLU A 179 -8.67 -4.50 14.22
N ILE A 180 -8.53 -4.08 12.97
CA ILE A 180 -7.53 -3.10 12.58
C ILE A 180 -8.09 -1.72 12.89
N SER A 181 -7.46 -1.01 13.84
CA SER A 181 -7.78 0.39 14.12
C SER A 181 -7.04 1.29 13.14
N THR A 182 -7.77 2.20 12.51
CA THR A 182 -7.24 3.18 11.57
C THR A 182 -7.30 4.61 12.12
N ASP A 183 -7.72 4.80 13.38
CA ASP A 183 -7.94 6.13 13.94
C ASP A 183 -6.62 6.91 14.07
N VAL A 184 -5.55 6.25 14.50
CA VAL A 184 -4.20 6.86 14.62
C VAL A 184 -3.68 7.27 13.24
N ILE A 185 -3.85 6.42 12.22
CA ILE A 185 -3.46 6.75 10.83
C ILE A 185 -4.22 7.99 10.35
N LYS A 186 -5.51 8.05 10.64
CA LYS A 186 -6.35 9.18 10.23
C LYS A 186 -5.92 10.50 10.88
N ASP A 187 -5.54 10.46 12.14
CA ASP A 187 -5.09 11.65 12.86
C ASP A 187 -3.70 12.08 12.39
N THR A 188 -2.75 11.13 12.28
CA THR A 188 -1.38 11.43 11.80
C THR A 188 -1.35 11.88 10.33
N SER A 189 -2.19 11.34 9.46
CA SER A 189 -2.28 11.80 8.07
C SER A 189 -2.74 13.26 7.96
N LYS A 190 -3.68 13.70 8.79
CA LYS A 190 -4.13 15.09 8.84
C LYS A 190 -3.09 16.05 9.41
N ASP A 191 -2.34 15.58 10.41
CA ASP A 191 -1.26 16.38 10.98
C ASP A 191 -0.12 16.53 9.96
N LEU A 192 0.20 15.47 9.21
CA LEU A 192 1.16 15.51 8.10
C LEU A 192 0.68 16.44 6.97
N GLU A 193 -0.59 16.34 6.54
CA GLU A 193 -1.18 17.22 5.53
C GLU A 193 -1.04 18.70 5.93
N ARG A 194 -1.33 19.03 7.19
CA ARG A 194 -1.18 20.39 7.72
C ARG A 194 0.28 20.86 7.73
N ALA A 195 1.20 19.99 8.15
CA ALA A 195 2.63 20.31 8.19
C ALA A 195 3.17 20.59 6.78
N VAL A 196 2.78 19.78 5.79
CA VAL A 196 3.14 19.97 4.38
C VAL A 196 2.60 21.29 3.83
N ASP A 197 1.35 21.63 4.11
CA ASP A 197 0.70 22.86 3.67
C ASP A 197 1.41 24.11 4.26
N GLU A 198 1.82 24.05 5.53
CA GLU A 198 2.59 25.11 6.19
C GLU A 198 4.01 25.22 5.61
N LEU A 199 4.69 24.10 5.36
CA LEU A 199 6.03 24.08 4.75
C LEU A 199 5.99 24.63 3.33
N GLN A 200 5.00 24.27 2.52
CA GLN A 200 4.86 24.77 1.16
C GLN A 200 4.69 26.30 1.14
N LYS A 201 3.84 26.84 2.02
CA LYS A 201 3.68 28.29 2.16
C LYS A 201 4.97 28.99 2.57
N ALA A 202 5.71 28.40 3.51
CA ALA A 202 7.00 28.94 3.94
C ALA A 202 8.04 28.88 2.81
N SER A 203 8.08 27.82 2.02
CA SER A 203 8.96 27.70 0.85
C SER A 203 8.66 28.75 -0.21
N GLU A 204 7.38 29.04 -0.49
CA GLU A 204 7.00 30.14 -1.38
C GLU A 204 7.42 31.52 -0.82
N GLU A 205 7.27 31.73 0.50
CA GLU A 205 7.71 32.97 1.16
C GLU A 205 9.22 33.12 1.04
N THR A 206 9.98 32.05 1.27
CA THR A 206 11.45 32.01 1.12
C THR A 206 11.88 32.31 -0.32
N ALA A 207 11.22 31.71 -1.31
CA ALA A 207 11.50 31.96 -2.71
C ALA A 207 11.29 33.44 -3.09
N LYS A 208 10.18 34.05 -2.63
CA LYS A 208 9.88 35.47 -2.84
C LYS A 208 10.88 36.38 -2.11
N ALA A 209 11.34 36.00 -0.93
CA ALA A 209 12.36 36.74 -0.20
C ALA A 209 13.73 36.65 -0.89
N LYS A 210 14.11 35.46 -1.38
CA LYS A 210 15.32 35.25 -2.20
C LYS A 210 15.27 36.07 -3.49
N GLU A 211 14.14 36.14 -4.16
CA GLU A 211 13.94 36.94 -5.35
C GLU A 211 14.15 38.45 -5.07
N ARG A 212 13.63 38.96 -3.95
CA ARG A 212 13.84 40.36 -3.56
C ARG A 212 15.32 40.68 -3.33
N ALA A 213 16.05 39.79 -2.66
CA ALA A 213 17.48 39.96 -2.43
C ALA A 213 18.26 39.89 -3.75
N TRP A 214 17.92 38.96 -4.64
CA TRP A 214 18.48 38.88 -5.99
C TRP A 214 18.20 40.14 -6.82
N LEU A 215 16.98 40.69 -6.79
CA LEU A 215 16.65 41.95 -7.48
C LEU A 215 17.44 43.14 -6.93
N ALA A 216 17.67 43.21 -5.63
CA ALA A 216 18.50 44.25 -5.02
C ALA A 216 19.97 44.16 -5.47
N ASP A 217 20.47 42.93 -5.66
CA ASP A 217 21.83 42.69 -6.17
C ASP A 217 21.94 42.81 -7.69
N CYS A 218 21.14 42.06 -8.47
CA CYS A 218 21.27 41.91 -9.92
C CYS A 218 20.35 42.86 -10.73
N GLY A 219 19.23 43.28 -10.17
CA GLY A 219 18.27 44.20 -10.80
C GLY A 219 17.30 43.59 -11.81
N GLY A 220 17.47 42.32 -12.19
CA GLY A 220 16.60 41.60 -13.13
C GLY A 220 17.31 40.52 -13.93
N SER A 221 16.58 39.87 -14.80
CA SER A 221 17.05 38.68 -15.56
C SER A 221 18.00 39.01 -16.71
N ASP A 222 17.82 40.18 -17.35
CA ASP A 222 18.60 40.58 -18.53
C ASP A 222 19.50 41.77 -18.16
N PRO A 223 20.85 41.64 -18.22
CA PRO A 223 21.77 42.70 -17.95
C PRO A 223 21.54 43.95 -18.83
N ALA A 224 21.03 43.80 -20.06
CA ALA A 224 20.76 44.89 -20.96
C ALA A 224 19.51 45.69 -20.59
N SER A 225 18.58 45.07 -19.88
CA SER A 225 17.34 45.68 -19.40
C SER A 225 17.48 46.31 -18.01
N VAL A 226 18.57 46.05 -17.31
CA VAL A 226 18.84 46.65 -16.01
C VAL A 226 19.03 48.15 -16.15
N GLY A 227 18.15 48.91 -15.51
CA GLY A 227 18.21 50.38 -15.54
C GLY A 227 19.45 50.95 -14.86
N SER A 228 19.88 52.14 -15.28
CA SER A 228 20.95 52.83 -14.61
C SER A 228 20.59 53.12 -13.16
N CYS A 229 21.52 52.88 -12.24
CA CYS A 229 21.34 53.08 -10.79
C CYS A 229 20.29 52.17 -10.12
N SER A 230 19.99 50.97 -10.65
CA SER A 230 18.89 50.16 -10.17
C SER A 230 19.28 49.08 -9.14
N CYS A 231 20.56 48.68 -9.07
CA CYS A 231 21.02 47.55 -8.24
C CYS A 231 22.53 47.62 -7.92
N MET A 232 22.98 46.72 -7.03
CA MET A 232 24.40 46.63 -6.68
C MET A 232 25.28 46.26 -7.87
N TRP A 233 24.88 45.33 -8.70
CA TRP A 233 25.64 44.90 -9.88
C TRP A 233 25.91 46.05 -10.83
N GLU A 234 24.91 46.84 -11.16
CA GLU A 234 25.07 47.99 -12.06
C GLU A 234 25.95 49.07 -11.42
N ARG A 235 25.76 49.36 -10.12
CA ARG A 235 26.58 50.33 -9.40
C ARG A 235 28.04 49.90 -9.27
N ALA A 236 28.29 48.63 -9.01
CA ALA A 236 29.64 48.07 -8.98
C ALA A 236 30.34 48.20 -10.35
N ARG A 237 29.62 47.95 -11.43
CA ARG A 237 30.13 48.13 -12.79
C ARG A 237 30.40 49.60 -13.13
N SER A 238 29.48 50.50 -12.83
CA SER A 238 29.57 51.89 -13.22
C SER A 238 30.54 52.69 -12.35
N LEU A 239 30.54 52.53 -11.02
CA LEU A 239 31.32 53.33 -10.08
C LEU A 239 32.72 52.79 -9.81
N ALA A 240 32.88 51.47 -9.71
CA ALA A 240 34.16 50.83 -9.45
C ALA A 240 34.79 50.19 -10.70
N LYS A 241 34.02 50.05 -11.80
CA LYS A 241 34.46 49.42 -13.05
C LYS A 241 34.94 47.99 -12.83
N LEU A 242 34.21 47.24 -11.97
CA LEU A 242 34.50 45.84 -11.76
C LEU A 242 34.42 45.08 -13.08
N SER A 243 35.32 44.12 -13.28
CA SER A 243 35.31 43.21 -14.42
C SER A 243 34.16 42.22 -14.31
N ASP A 244 33.72 41.62 -15.43
CA ASP A 244 32.64 40.64 -15.42
C ASP A 244 32.96 39.41 -14.55
N ILE A 245 34.24 39.08 -14.35
CA ILE A 245 34.69 37.99 -13.46
C ILE A 245 34.42 38.33 -11.98
N GLU A 246 34.68 39.59 -11.59
CA GLU A 246 34.49 40.06 -10.21
C GLU A 246 33.05 40.55 -9.97
N ASN A 247 32.27 40.68 -11.04
CA ASN A 247 30.90 41.19 -11.04
C ASN A 247 29.96 40.34 -11.89
N PRO A 248 29.84 39.05 -11.63
CA PRO A 248 28.97 38.18 -12.41
C PRO A 248 27.51 38.61 -12.27
N HIS A 249 26.75 38.50 -13.36
CA HIS A 249 25.30 38.71 -13.37
C HIS A 249 24.56 37.36 -13.40
N TYR A 250 23.53 37.24 -12.62
CA TYR A 250 22.68 36.04 -12.58
C TYR A 250 21.29 36.37 -13.12
N ALA A 251 20.84 35.59 -14.10
CA ALA A 251 19.57 35.82 -14.77
C ALA A 251 18.35 35.37 -13.94
N SER A 252 18.55 34.65 -12.84
CA SER A 252 17.49 34.07 -12.03
C SER A 252 17.90 33.98 -10.56
N SER A 253 16.95 34.17 -9.66
CA SER A 253 17.12 33.94 -8.22
C SER A 253 17.43 32.49 -7.88
N VAL A 254 17.05 31.53 -8.75
CA VAL A 254 17.31 30.11 -8.56
C VAL A 254 18.81 29.79 -8.60
N THR A 255 19.52 30.35 -9.61
CA THR A 255 20.96 30.12 -9.81
C THR A 255 21.82 31.10 -9.05
N TRP A 256 21.22 32.12 -8.43
CA TRP A 256 21.92 33.13 -7.66
C TRP A 256 22.11 32.70 -6.20
N GLU A 257 23.31 32.93 -5.69
CA GLU A 257 23.65 32.69 -4.28
C GLU A 257 23.93 34.01 -3.59
N PRO A 258 23.42 34.25 -2.37
CA PRO A 258 23.62 35.50 -1.64
C PRO A 258 25.09 35.89 -1.41
N GLN A 259 25.97 34.90 -1.30
CA GLN A 259 27.42 35.10 -1.15
C GLN A 259 28.03 35.94 -2.30
N VAL A 260 27.47 35.81 -3.51
CA VAL A 260 27.92 36.57 -4.69
C VAL A 260 27.79 38.08 -4.48
N ALA A 261 26.70 38.52 -3.86
CA ALA A 261 26.48 39.94 -3.56
C ALA A 261 27.49 40.45 -2.52
N LEU A 262 27.83 39.65 -1.51
CA LEU A 262 28.85 39.97 -0.53
C LEU A 262 30.24 40.04 -1.16
N ASP A 263 30.59 39.12 -2.04
CA ASP A 263 31.87 39.11 -2.74
C ASP A 263 32.00 40.33 -3.70
N ARG A 264 30.90 40.70 -4.35
CA ARG A 264 30.77 41.92 -5.14
C ARG A 264 31.04 43.15 -4.28
N ALA A 265 30.46 43.25 -3.10
CA ALA A 265 30.67 44.35 -2.19
C ALA A 265 32.13 44.44 -1.71
N LYS A 266 32.75 43.31 -1.38
CA LYS A 266 34.20 43.24 -1.04
C LYS A 266 35.08 43.73 -2.20
N ALA A 267 34.78 43.25 -3.42
CA ALA A 267 35.51 43.68 -4.62
C ALA A 267 35.31 45.19 -4.90
N TYR A 268 34.08 45.69 -4.73
CA TYR A 268 33.76 47.11 -4.90
C TYR A 268 34.61 47.99 -4.00
N TYR A 269 34.60 47.78 -2.69
CA TYR A 269 35.35 48.62 -1.76
C TYR A 269 36.86 48.50 -1.93
N ARG A 270 37.36 47.31 -2.24
CA ARG A 270 38.78 47.10 -2.58
C ARG A 270 39.21 47.98 -3.76
N LEU A 271 38.45 48.01 -4.85
CA LEU A 271 38.76 48.78 -6.03
C LEU A 271 38.53 50.29 -5.82
N ARG A 272 37.46 50.67 -5.10
CA ARG A 272 37.24 52.10 -4.74
C ARG A 272 38.37 52.64 -3.91
N LEU A 273 38.86 51.89 -2.94
CA LEU A 273 40.01 52.28 -2.11
C LEU A 273 41.31 52.39 -2.95
N ALA A 274 41.57 51.40 -3.80
CA ALA A 274 42.78 51.35 -4.63
C ALA A 274 42.84 52.53 -5.64
N ASN A 275 41.70 52.93 -6.19
CA ASN A 275 41.61 53.95 -7.24
C ASN A 275 41.25 55.33 -6.70
N GLU A 276 41.10 55.52 -5.37
CA GLU A 276 40.75 56.83 -4.82
C GLU A 276 41.92 57.80 -4.89
N ALA A 277 41.72 58.91 -5.59
CA ALA A 277 42.65 59.96 -5.72
C ALA A 277 41.96 61.35 -5.71
N PRO A 278 42.62 62.40 -5.27
CA PRO A 278 42.04 63.72 -5.33
C PRO A 278 41.71 64.13 -6.76
N GLN A 279 40.52 64.66 -6.98
CA GLN A 279 40.07 65.12 -8.30
C GLN A 279 40.59 66.52 -8.68
N GLY A 280 41.60 66.97 -8.02
CA GLY A 280 42.25 68.26 -8.25
C GLY A 280 43.41 68.54 -7.29
N SER A 281 44.04 69.69 -7.42
CA SER A 281 45.17 70.06 -6.59
C SER A 281 44.78 70.92 -5.37
N SER A 282 43.49 71.29 -5.23
CA SER A 282 43.02 72.14 -4.14
C SER A 282 43.07 71.40 -2.78
N VAL A 283 43.01 72.13 -1.71
CA VAL A 283 43.04 71.61 -0.35
C VAL A 283 41.73 70.87 -0.06
N GLU A 284 40.61 71.36 -0.58
CA GLU A 284 39.27 70.81 -0.44
C GLU A 284 39.20 69.47 -1.11
N THR A 285 39.62 69.32 -2.40
CA THR A 285 39.60 68.04 -3.12
C THR A 285 40.51 67.00 -2.48
N LYS A 286 41.61 67.40 -1.85
CA LYS A 286 42.50 66.52 -1.09
C LYS A 286 41.85 66.06 0.23
N ALA A 287 41.15 67.00 0.90
CA ALA A 287 40.42 66.66 2.13
C ALA A 287 39.25 65.72 1.86
N GLU A 288 38.50 65.93 0.79
CA GLU A 288 37.42 65.00 0.34
C GLU A 288 37.97 63.64 -0.03
N SER A 289 39.08 63.56 -0.77
CA SER A 289 39.75 62.34 -1.11
C SER A 289 40.21 61.56 0.15
N ALA A 290 40.76 62.28 1.13
CA ALA A 290 41.17 61.69 2.40
C ALA A 290 39.95 61.10 3.18
N ALA A 291 38.85 61.86 3.20
CA ALA A 291 37.60 61.37 3.81
C ALA A 291 37.03 60.13 3.09
N ARG A 292 37.01 60.12 1.73
CA ARG A 292 36.62 58.99 0.95
C ARG A 292 37.51 57.76 1.19
N LYS A 293 38.84 57.96 1.24
CA LYS A 293 39.76 56.85 1.56
C LYS A 293 39.48 56.23 2.93
N ALA A 294 39.27 57.07 3.94
CA ALA A 294 38.98 56.62 5.28
C ALA A 294 37.65 55.82 5.30
N PHE A 295 36.61 56.35 4.66
CA PHE A 295 35.32 55.65 4.54
C PHE A 295 35.45 54.30 3.83
N TYR A 296 36.13 54.25 2.67
CA TYR A 296 36.32 53.02 1.93
C TYR A 296 37.20 52.00 2.68
N THR A 297 38.18 52.46 3.47
CA THR A 297 38.96 51.56 4.34
C THR A 297 38.09 50.94 5.40
N TYR A 298 37.29 51.75 6.07
CA TYR A 298 36.32 51.28 7.06
C TYR A 298 35.30 50.32 6.43
N ALA A 299 34.64 50.74 5.37
CA ALA A 299 33.63 49.92 4.69
C ALA A 299 34.20 48.58 4.18
N SER A 300 35.45 48.60 3.64
CA SER A 300 36.13 47.37 3.25
C SER A 300 36.39 46.43 4.43
N ALA A 301 36.78 46.95 5.59
CA ALA A 301 36.99 46.15 6.79
C ALA A 301 35.69 45.55 7.28
N GLU A 302 34.60 46.30 7.31
CA GLU A 302 33.29 45.85 7.74
C GLU A 302 32.71 44.81 6.78
N VAL A 303 32.71 45.04 5.47
CA VAL A 303 32.17 44.09 4.48
C VAL A 303 32.99 42.80 4.43
N ASN A 304 34.29 42.82 4.75
CA ASN A 304 35.09 41.62 4.87
C ASN A 304 34.65 40.71 6.03
N ARG A 305 34.00 41.26 7.06
CA ARG A 305 33.38 40.47 8.16
C ARG A 305 32.04 39.89 7.78
N ALA A 306 31.42 40.38 6.68
CA ALA A 306 30.11 39.92 6.24
C ALA A 306 30.19 38.50 5.74
N TYR A 307 29.20 37.69 6.17
CA TYR A 307 29.03 36.30 5.75
C TYR A 307 27.55 35.90 5.72
N ILE A 308 27.27 34.88 4.98
CA ILE A 308 26.07 34.06 5.05
C ILE A 308 26.50 32.61 4.97
N THR A 309 25.98 31.79 5.87
CA THR A 309 26.24 30.34 5.90
C THR A 309 24.95 29.63 6.18
N GLU A 310 24.73 28.53 5.49
CA GLU A 310 23.65 27.57 5.74
C GLU A 310 24.29 26.27 6.23
N ASP A 311 23.91 25.82 7.42
CA ASP A 311 24.48 24.67 8.12
C ASP A 311 23.33 23.66 8.38
N GLY A 312 22.78 23.11 7.28
CA GLY A 312 21.73 22.10 7.32
C GLY A 312 20.45 22.52 8.07
N ASP A 313 20.60 22.84 9.34
CA ASP A 313 19.49 23.17 10.24
C ASP A 313 19.19 24.66 10.37
N ARG A 314 20.12 25.51 9.98
CA ARG A 314 20.00 26.95 10.19
C ARG A 314 20.81 27.76 9.21
N THR A 315 20.20 28.85 8.73
CA THR A 315 20.91 29.91 7.99
C THR A 315 21.29 31.01 8.94
N THR A 316 22.57 31.42 8.93
CA THR A 316 23.10 32.53 9.71
C THR A 316 23.75 33.53 8.80
N SER A 317 23.61 34.82 9.11
CA SER A 317 24.24 35.89 8.37
C SER A 317 24.70 37.01 9.29
N TYR A 318 25.73 37.71 8.87
CA TYR A 318 26.14 38.98 9.42
C TYR A 318 26.44 39.94 8.28
N ILE A 319 25.70 41.03 8.21
CA ILE A 319 25.87 42.07 7.23
C ILE A 319 25.99 43.41 7.96
N PRO A 320 27.12 44.10 7.84
CA PRO A 320 27.33 45.35 8.54
C PRO A 320 26.43 46.45 7.98
N LEU A 321 25.97 47.33 8.85
CA LEU A 321 25.38 48.60 8.45
C LEU A 321 26.47 49.63 8.22
N LEU A 322 26.56 50.17 7.01
CA LEU A 322 27.46 51.27 6.71
C LEU A 322 26.81 52.58 7.13
N PRO A 323 27.58 53.52 7.72
CA PRO A 323 27.02 54.77 8.20
C PRO A 323 26.46 55.61 7.04
N ARG A 324 25.28 56.20 7.20
CA ARG A 324 24.53 56.96 6.18
C ARG A 324 24.59 58.47 6.35
N ASN A 325 25.02 58.93 7.51
CA ASN A 325 25.05 60.34 7.86
C ASN A 325 26.11 60.63 8.95
N THR A 326 26.27 61.92 9.30
CA THR A 326 27.25 62.38 10.31
C THR A 326 26.98 61.75 11.69
N ASP A 327 25.72 61.54 12.07
CA ASP A 327 25.38 61.00 13.38
C ASP A 327 25.70 59.50 13.48
N GLU A 328 25.47 58.77 12.41
CA GLU A 328 25.85 57.35 12.34
C GLU A 328 27.38 57.17 12.26
N VAL A 329 28.11 58.06 11.60
CA VAL A 329 29.59 58.07 11.63
C VAL A 329 30.11 58.20 13.07
N ARG A 330 29.43 58.95 13.95
CA ARG A 330 29.82 59.07 15.37
C ARG A 330 29.77 57.74 16.13
N ALA A 331 29.01 56.80 15.67
CA ALA A 331 28.90 55.45 16.28
C ALA A 331 29.97 54.47 15.73
N THR A 332 30.86 54.90 14.85
CA THR A 332 31.83 54.02 14.17
C THR A 332 33.27 54.28 14.61
N GLU A 333 34.18 53.36 14.28
CA GLU A 333 35.63 53.51 14.46
C GLU A 333 36.18 54.67 13.64
N LEU A 334 35.54 55.08 12.53
CA LEU A 334 35.91 56.31 11.78
C LEU A 334 35.91 57.53 12.64
N TYR A 335 35.07 57.58 13.66
CA TYR A 335 34.98 58.72 14.59
C TYR A 335 35.93 58.59 15.77
N THR A 336 36.12 57.42 16.31
CA THR A 336 36.83 57.14 17.55
C THR A 336 38.33 56.88 17.37
N ASP A 337 38.75 56.44 16.17
CA ASP A 337 40.14 56.09 15.93
C ASP A 337 41.04 57.31 15.75
N ALA A 338 42.22 57.28 16.43
CA ALA A 338 43.22 58.28 16.34
C ALA A 338 44.05 58.18 15.03
N ALA A 339 43.41 58.46 13.91
CA ALA A 339 44.00 58.30 12.57
C ALA A 339 44.45 59.59 11.90
N TRP A 340 44.11 60.75 12.46
CA TRP A 340 44.23 62.02 11.78
C TRP A 340 45.33 62.94 12.40
N PRO A 341 46.20 63.52 11.60
CA PRO A 341 47.26 64.31 12.12
C PRO A 341 46.74 65.66 12.65
N THR A 342 47.36 66.11 13.74
CA THR A 342 47.10 67.43 14.37
C THR A 342 48.30 68.37 14.27
N SER A 343 48.03 69.65 14.23
CA SER A 343 49.09 70.68 14.41
C SER A 343 48.57 71.87 15.20
N THR A 344 49.47 72.53 15.94
CA THR A 344 49.18 73.72 16.72
C THR A 344 49.61 74.95 15.94
N ASN A 345 48.64 75.87 15.71
CA ASN A 345 48.84 77.17 15.08
C ASN A 345 48.24 78.24 16.00
N ASP A 346 49.00 79.30 16.30
CA ASP A 346 48.55 80.44 17.14
C ASP A 346 47.91 79.99 18.47
N GLY A 347 48.52 78.99 19.10
CA GLY A 347 48.06 78.42 20.39
C GLY A 347 46.85 77.55 20.35
N LYS A 348 46.23 77.25 19.17
CA LYS A 348 45.12 76.32 18.97
C LYS A 348 45.56 75.12 18.17
N THR A 349 45.15 73.96 18.60
CA THR A 349 45.39 72.65 17.90
C THR A 349 44.23 72.31 17.01
N TYR A 350 44.51 71.96 15.76
CA TYR A 350 43.54 71.65 14.73
C TYR A 350 43.74 70.21 14.19
N LEU A 351 42.64 69.57 13.85
CA LEU A 351 42.65 68.34 13.12
C LEU A 351 42.79 68.60 11.62
N HIS A 352 43.58 67.77 10.92
CA HIS A 352 43.81 67.90 9.49
C HIS A 352 43.52 66.56 8.74
N TYR A 353 43.14 66.69 7.45
CA TYR A 353 42.93 65.52 6.58
C TYR A 353 44.22 64.73 6.28
N GLY A 354 45.36 65.33 6.56
CA GLY A 354 46.67 64.75 6.30
C GLY A 354 47.79 65.74 6.46
N THR A 355 49.01 65.26 6.44
CA THR A 355 50.26 66.10 6.59
C THR A 355 50.49 67.04 5.40
N SER A 356 49.76 66.86 4.29
CA SER A 356 49.84 67.74 3.11
C SER A 356 49.04 69.06 3.24
N CYS A 357 48.21 69.17 4.30
CA CYS A 357 47.47 70.42 4.56
C CYS A 357 48.43 71.59 4.76
N PRO A 358 48.24 72.77 4.08
CA PRO A 358 49.11 73.92 4.24
C PRO A 358 49.20 74.40 5.68
N ASN A 359 48.13 74.38 6.45
CA ASN A 359 48.14 74.76 7.86
C ASN A 359 48.85 73.77 8.76
N TYR A 360 48.76 72.43 8.44
CA TYR A 360 49.59 71.45 9.12
C TYR A 360 51.09 71.77 8.97
N LYS A 361 51.50 72.07 7.74
CA LYS A 361 52.91 72.38 7.43
C LYS A 361 53.42 73.65 8.06
N LYS A 362 52.55 74.64 8.35
CA LYS A 362 52.87 75.89 8.99
C LYS A 362 52.89 75.82 10.51
N GLY A 363 52.14 74.86 11.09
CA GLY A 363 52.06 74.73 12.52
C GLY A 363 53.09 73.76 13.10
N THR A 364 53.13 73.69 14.42
CA THR A 364 53.91 72.65 15.12
C THR A 364 53.19 71.34 15.02
N PRO A 365 53.77 70.26 14.39
CA PRO A 365 53.13 68.97 14.29
C PRO A 365 52.82 68.37 15.67
N GLY A 366 51.57 67.90 15.83
CA GLY A 366 51.11 67.11 16.95
C GLY A 366 51.06 65.60 16.62
N GLY A 367 50.51 64.82 17.51
CA GLY A 367 50.27 63.42 17.29
C GLY A 367 49.02 63.12 16.40
N LEU A 368 48.71 61.86 16.21
CA LEU A 368 47.46 61.49 15.61
C LEU A 368 46.31 61.58 16.66
N ALA A 369 45.15 62.01 16.22
CA ALA A 369 43.96 62.13 17.06
C ALA A 369 42.73 61.61 16.33
N SER A 370 41.72 61.33 17.09
CA SER A 370 40.40 60.92 16.58
C SER A 370 39.60 62.17 16.19
N VAL A 371 38.65 61.99 15.29
CA VAL A 371 37.65 63.00 14.97
C VAL A 371 36.80 63.34 16.19
N ALA A 372 36.53 62.37 17.07
CA ALA A 372 35.78 62.49 18.32
C ALA A 372 36.44 63.53 19.25
N ALA A 373 37.78 63.56 19.34
CA ALA A 373 38.51 64.48 20.21
C ALA A 373 38.41 65.97 19.75
N TYR A 374 38.01 66.19 18.49
CA TYR A 374 37.89 67.54 17.88
C TYR A 374 36.46 67.86 17.43
N ASP A 375 35.46 67.00 17.74
CA ASP A 375 34.06 67.30 17.42
C ASP A 375 33.56 68.47 18.29
N GLY A 376 32.95 69.46 17.65
CA GLY A 376 32.55 70.73 18.32
C GLY A 376 33.64 71.73 18.53
N GLN A 377 34.93 71.45 18.15
CA GLN A 377 36.01 72.39 18.20
C GLN A 377 36.16 73.16 16.87
N ASP A 378 36.99 74.26 16.91
CA ASP A 378 37.27 75.02 15.71
C ASP A 378 37.99 74.16 14.66
N LYS A 379 37.45 74.17 13.43
CA LYS A 379 38.07 73.46 12.31
C LYS A 379 39.20 74.25 11.70
N CYS A 380 40.19 73.57 11.13
CA CYS A 380 41.23 74.21 10.34
C CYS A 380 40.62 75.07 9.21
N ASN A 381 40.96 76.33 9.12
CA ASN A 381 40.41 77.30 8.15
C ASN A 381 40.82 77.03 6.69
N ARG A 382 41.64 76.00 6.41
CA ARG A 382 42.09 75.63 5.07
C ARG A 382 41.45 74.28 4.61
N CYS A 383 41.41 73.32 5.46
CA CYS A 383 40.89 72.03 5.04
C CYS A 383 39.47 71.72 5.59
N HIS A 384 39.04 72.47 6.59
CA HIS A 384 37.71 72.31 7.23
C HIS A 384 37.39 70.88 7.63
N PHE A 385 38.41 70.01 7.80
CA PHE A 385 38.23 68.57 8.05
C PHE A 385 37.69 68.33 9.46
N GLY A 386 36.76 67.37 9.54
CA GLY A 386 36.09 66.93 10.78
C GLY A 386 35.04 65.91 10.52
N VAL A 387 34.20 65.58 11.51
CA VAL A 387 33.13 64.56 11.40
C VAL A 387 32.20 64.82 10.22
N SER A 388 31.87 66.06 9.94
CA SER A 388 31.06 66.47 8.79
C SER A 388 31.68 66.13 7.43
N SER A 389 33.00 66.04 7.34
CA SER A 389 33.70 65.64 6.11
C SER A 389 33.51 64.16 5.85
N LEU A 390 33.51 63.30 6.89
CA LEU A 390 33.22 61.87 6.82
C LEU A 390 31.72 61.64 6.57
N GLY A 391 30.86 62.36 7.27
CA GLY A 391 29.43 62.31 7.08
C GLY A 391 28.96 62.72 5.68
N ALA A 392 29.67 63.71 5.07
CA ALA A 392 29.41 64.14 3.70
C ALA A 392 29.79 63.06 2.64
N VAL A 393 30.69 62.11 2.94
CA VAL A 393 30.97 60.94 2.09
C VAL A 393 29.86 59.93 2.19
N ALA A 394 29.41 59.66 3.40
CA ALA A 394 28.38 58.67 3.67
C ALA A 394 26.99 59.07 3.14
N ALA A 395 26.57 60.32 3.42
CA ALA A 395 25.20 60.78 3.14
C ALA A 395 24.76 60.67 1.67
N PRO A 396 25.56 61.09 0.66
CA PRO A 396 25.14 60.96 -0.74
C PRO A 396 25.11 59.52 -1.23
N SER A 397 25.96 58.67 -0.67
CA SER A 397 26.11 57.27 -1.12
C SER A 397 25.02 56.34 -0.59
N THR A 398 24.49 56.63 0.60
CA THR A 398 23.54 55.77 1.30
C THR A 398 22.10 56.30 1.26
N SER A 399 21.90 57.58 0.96
CA SER A 399 20.58 58.23 0.94
C SER A 399 20.03 58.47 -0.46
N ILE A 400 20.85 58.32 -1.50
CA ILE A 400 20.50 58.60 -2.89
C ILE A 400 20.64 57.29 -3.70
N GLU A 401 19.63 56.95 -4.48
CA GLU A 401 19.56 55.69 -5.28
C GLU A 401 20.74 55.51 -6.27
N ASN A 402 21.55 56.52 -6.51
CA ASN A 402 22.70 56.43 -7.39
C ASN A 402 23.98 55.93 -6.69
N GLY A 403 23.96 55.67 -5.38
CA GLY A 403 25.10 55.15 -4.61
C GLY A 403 25.09 53.61 -4.52
N PHE A 404 26.27 52.97 -4.45
CA PHE A 404 26.40 51.56 -4.20
C PHE A 404 25.89 51.20 -2.79
N GLU A 405 26.19 52.04 -1.83
CA GLU A 405 25.84 51.88 -0.42
C GLU A 405 24.32 51.87 -0.20
N TYR A 406 23.57 52.66 -0.99
CA TYR A 406 22.10 52.62 -0.99
C TYR A 406 21.55 51.25 -1.37
N HIS A 407 22.09 50.65 -2.43
CA HIS A 407 21.64 49.32 -2.89
C HIS A 407 22.15 48.20 -1.99
N PHE A 408 23.32 48.37 -1.37
CA PHE A 408 23.83 47.45 -0.36
C PHE A 408 22.94 47.41 0.89
N ASP A 409 22.45 48.56 1.33
CA ASP A 409 21.50 48.63 2.45
C ASP A 409 20.17 47.93 2.12
N ARG A 410 19.62 48.17 0.92
CA ARG A 410 18.42 47.45 0.43
C ARG A 410 18.65 45.96 0.31
N PHE A 411 19.83 45.57 -0.17
CA PHE A 411 20.21 44.15 -0.23
C PHE A 411 20.28 43.54 1.17
N LYS A 412 20.90 44.26 2.13
CA LYS A 412 20.98 43.82 3.51
C LYS A 412 19.59 43.53 4.09
N ASP A 413 18.65 44.46 3.96
CA ASP A 413 17.29 44.30 4.47
C ASP A 413 16.56 43.11 3.80
N ALA A 414 16.72 42.96 2.49
CA ALA A 414 16.13 41.84 1.74
C ALA A 414 16.76 40.51 2.14
N LEU A 415 18.06 40.45 2.39
CA LEU A 415 18.77 39.26 2.81
C LEU A 415 18.43 38.87 4.24
N GLU A 416 18.28 39.82 5.16
CA GLU A 416 17.82 39.54 6.52
C GLU A 416 16.42 38.90 6.51
N ASN A 417 15.51 39.43 5.69
CA ASN A 417 14.19 38.82 5.49
C ASN A 417 14.27 37.42 4.87
N TYR A 418 15.15 37.20 3.89
CA TYR A 418 15.39 35.86 3.32
C TYR A 418 15.87 34.89 4.40
N VAL A 419 16.84 35.28 5.23
CA VAL A 419 17.37 34.44 6.30
C VAL A 419 16.29 34.09 7.33
N GLU A 420 15.41 35.03 7.67
CA GLU A 420 14.27 34.79 8.55
C GLU A 420 13.28 33.77 7.94
N CYS A 421 12.86 33.97 6.67
CA CYS A 421 11.98 33.05 5.96
C CYS A 421 12.62 31.66 5.82
N ARG A 422 13.91 31.58 5.48
CA ARG A 422 14.63 30.32 5.33
C ARG A 422 14.74 29.55 6.64
N ASN A 423 14.99 30.21 7.75
CA ASN A 423 15.03 29.57 9.06
C ASN A 423 13.65 29.04 9.47
N LYS A 424 12.57 29.74 9.15
CA LYS A 424 11.21 29.27 9.35
C LYS A 424 10.91 28.04 8.49
N GLU A 425 11.31 28.05 7.22
CA GLU A 425 11.19 26.93 6.30
C GLU A 425 11.93 25.69 6.80
N LEU A 426 13.19 25.84 7.24
CA LEU A 426 14.00 24.75 7.81
C LEU A 426 13.37 24.15 9.08
N GLU A 427 12.78 24.99 9.93
CA GLU A 427 12.06 24.51 11.12
C GLU A 427 10.81 23.73 10.76
N LEU A 428 10.01 24.20 9.79
CA LEU A 428 8.82 23.51 9.31
C LEU A 428 9.17 22.21 8.57
N MET A 429 10.32 22.15 7.88
CA MET A 429 10.82 20.94 7.25
C MET A 429 11.07 19.85 8.28
N ARG A 430 11.72 20.17 9.41
CA ARG A 430 11.92 19.21 10.52
C ARG A 430 10.60 18.77 11.14
N GLN A 431 9.66 19.70 11.32
CA GLN A 431 8.33 19.35 11.83
C GLN A 431 7.59 18.41 10.87
N THR A 432 7.73 18.63 9.57
CA THR A 432 7.14 17.75 8.54
C THR A 432 7.81 16.37 8.54
N GLU A 433 9.13 16.29 8.74
CA GLU A 433 9.85 15.03 8.93
C GLU A 433 9.33 14.26 10.15
N ASP A 434 9.17 14.96 11.29
CA ASP A 434 8.65 14.36 12.53
C ASP A 434 7.20 13.83 12.34
N GLU A 435 6.34 14.55 11.61
CA GLU A 435 4.96 14.09 11.33
C GLU A 435 4.93 12.95 10.31
N ALA A 436 5.84 12.94 9.32
CA ALA A 436 6.01 11.81 8.40
C ALA A 436 6.48 10.55 9.14
N ASP A 437 7.43 10.69 10.09
CA ASP A 437 7.85 9.60 10.97
C ASP A 437 6.70 9.03 11.79
N ARG A 438 5.84 9.88 12.34
CA ARG A 438 4.66 9.45 13.09
C ARG A 438 3.66 8.72 12.20
N ALA A 439 3.42 9.22 11.00
CA ALA A 439 2.52 8.59 10.05
C ALA A 439 3.06 7.23 9.59
N GLY A 440 4.36 7.13 9.28
CA GLY A 440 5.03 5.88 8.94
C GLY A 440 4.97 4.83 10.07
N ASN A 441 5.23 5.26 11.31
CA ASN A 441 5.14 4.37 12.48
C ASN A 441 3.69 3.91 12.74
N ALA A 442 2.71 4.81 12.59
CA ALA A 442 1.28 4.45 12.73
C ALA A 442 0.85 3.45 11.66
N PHE A 443 1.34 3.62 10.44
CA PHE A 443 1.12 2.67 9.35
C PHE A 443 1.74 1.31 9.66
N ASP A 444 3.03 1.27 10.08
CA ASP A 444 3.75 0.04 10.43
C ASP A 444 3.09 -0.71 11.59
N GLU A 445 2.63 -0.01 12.62
CA GLU A 445 1.91 -0.63 13.74
C GLU A 445 0.57 -1.21 13.29
N ALA A 446 -0.18 -0.48 12.47
CA ALA A 446 -1.48 -0.92 12.01
C ALA A 446 -1.40 -2.09 11.02
N ILE A 447 -0.44 -2.08 10.10
CA ILE A 447 -0.29 -3.15 9.12
C ILE A 447 0.18 -4.46 9.78
N LYS A 448 0.93 -4.42 10.87
CA LYS A 448 1.31 -5.60 11.66
C LYS A 448 0.10 -6.37 12.21
N ALA A 449 -1.05 -5.73 12.34
CA ALA A 449 -2.29 -6.41 12.70
C ALA A 449 -2.80 -7.38 11.61
N LEU A 450 -2.30 -7.28 10.36
CA LEU A 450 -2.52 -8.29 9.32
C LEU A 450 -1.63 -9.53 9.50
N SER A 451 -0.48 -9.40 10.16
CA SER A 451 0.44 -10.51 10.42
C SER A 451 -0.12 -11.38 11.54
N GLY A 452 -0.79 -12.46 11.22
CA GLY A 452 -1.33 -13.43 12.16
C GLY A 452 -1.24 -14.84 11.59
N GLU A 453 -1.30 -15.84 12.46
CA GLU A 453 -1.46 -17.23 12.00
C GLU A 453 -2.73 -17.34 11.15
N ARG A 454 -2.64 -18.08 10.04
CA ARG A 454 -3.80 -18.32 9.19
C ARG A 454 -4.87 -19.08 9.93
N PRO A 455 -6.15 -18.76 9.70
CA PRO A 455 -7.25 -19.46 10.33
C PRO A 455 -7.22 -20.93 9.94
N ARG A 456 -7.34 -21.80 10.93
CA ARG A 456 -7.47 -23.22 10.70
C ARG A 456 -8.91 -23.54 10.31
N ILE A 457 -9.15 -23.85 9.04
CA ILE A 457 -10.44 -24.30 8.54
C ILE A 457 -10.50 -25.83 8.64
N ALA A 458 -11.21 -26.32 9.63
CA ALA A 458 -11.31 -27.75 9.95
C ALA A 458 -12.78 -28.17 10.17
N PRO A 459 -13.59 -28.24 9.09
CA PRO A 459 -15.03 -28.49 9.17
C PRO A 459 -15.36 -29.92 9.54
N PRO A 460 -16.63 -30.21 9.87
CA PRO A 460 -17.17 -31.57 9.84
C PRO A 460 -16.94 -32.25 8.48
N GLY A 461 -16.53 -33.50 8.49
CA GLY A 461 -16.20 -34.22 7.25
C GLY A 461 -14.79 -34.01 6.73
N ARG A 462 -13.92 -33.29 7.47
CA ARG A 462 -12.52 -33.05 7.07
C ARG A 462 -11.69 -34.30 6.84
N ASN A 463 -12.02 -35.40 7.54
CA ASN A 463 -11.35 -36.70 7.38
C ASN A 463 -12.04 -37.60 6.33
N GLY A 464 -13.21 -37.18 5.81
CA GLY A 464 -13.95 -37.86 4.79
C GLY A 464 -15.43 -38.01 5.13
N VAL A 465 -16.13 -38.65 4.23
CA VAL A 465 -17.56 -38.93 4.32
C VAL A 465 -17.78 -40.46 4.12
N VAL A 466 -18.58 -41.05 4.96
CA VAL A 466 -18.96 -42.47 4.86
C VAL A 466 -20.43 -42.56 4.48
N ALA A 467 -20.73 -43.15 3.34
CA ALA A 467 -22.09 -43.39 2.84
C ALA A 467 -22.52 -44.86 3.02
N LEU A 468 -23.79 -45.03 3.28
CA LEU A 468 -24.47 -46.31 3.32
C LEU A 468 -25.61 -46.29 2.29
N ALA A 469 -25.68 -47.29 1.42
CA ALA A 469 -26.80 -47.51 0.53
C ALA A 469 -27.40 -48.91 0.78
N VAL A 470 -28.70 -48.98 0.75
CA VAL A 470 -29.46 -50.21 0.91
C VAL A 470 -30.41 -50.39 -0.28
N SER A 471 -30.46 -51.59 -0.84
CA SER A 471 -31.42 -51.98 -1.86
C SER A 471 -32.37 -53.03 -1.30
N GLY A 472 -33.67 -52.87 -1.53
CA GLY A 472 -34.68 -53.88 -1.17
C GLY A 472 -34.53 -55.20 -1.94
N ALA A 473 -35.26 -56.16 -1.52
CA ALA A 473 -35.27 -57.45 -2.19
C ALA A 473 -35.81 -57.36 -3.63
N ILE A 474 -35.07 -57.94 -4.57
CA ILE A 474 -35.40 -57.90 -6.00
C ILE A 474 -35.43 -59.33 -6.55
N SER A 475 -36.29 -59.57 -7.56
CA SER A 475 -36.37 -60.83 -8.30
C SER A 475 -35.76 -60.64 -9.68
N SER A 476 -35.18 -61.71 -10.22
CA SER A 476 -34.72 -61.74 -11.60
C SER A 476 -35.87 -61.42 -12.55
N PRO A 477 -35.64 -60.71 -13.66
CA PRO A 477 -36.62 -60.51 -14.72
C PRO A 477 -37.15 -61.85 -15.27
N ASP A 478 -38.38 -61.80 -15.75
CA ASP A 478 -39.01 -63.01 -16.30
C ASP A 478 -38.25 -63.59 -17.50
N GLU A 479 -37.53 -62.76 -18.23
CA GLU A 479 -36.70 -63.17 -19.38
C GLU A 479 -35.51 -64.07 -18.97
N LEU A 480 -35.08 -64.02 -17.72
CA LEU A 480 -34.05 -64.91 -17.16
C LEU A 480 -34.63 -66.19 -16.56
N ASN A 481 -35.97 -66.31 -16.47
CA ASN A 481 -36.64 -67.47 -15.95
C ASN A 481 -36.84 -68.48 -17.08
N SER A 482 -36.60 -69.74 -16.82
CA SER A 482 -36.81 -70.83 -17.77
C SER A 482 -37.30 -72.10 -17.03
N SER A 483 -37.74 -73.13 -17.81
CA SER A 483 -38.06 -74.41 -17.24
C SER A 483 -36.88 -75.11 -16.54
N PHE A 484 -35.64 -74.55 -16.74
CA PHE A 484 -34.42 -75.11 -16.18
C PHE A 484 -33.86 -74.25 -15.06
N ASN A 485 -34.41 -73.03 -14.85
CA ASN A 485 -33.94 -72.11 -13.83
C ASN A 485 -35.13 -71.39 -13.17
N THR A 486 -35.16 -71.42 -11.87
CA THR A 486 -36.23 -70.78 -11.09
C THR A 486 -35.88 -69.30 -10.92
N THR A 487 -36.88 -68.46 -10.67
CA THR A 487 -36.70 -67.04 -10.33
C THR A 487 -35.63 -66.86 -9.25
N VAL A 488 -34.56 -66.19 -9.58
CA VAL A 488 -33.53 -65.84 -8.60
C VAL A 488 -34.04 -64.66 -7.77
N ARG A 489 -34.17 -64.84 -6.49
CA ARG A 489 -34.53 -63.78 -5.53
C ARG A 489 -33.30 -63.40 -4.74
N LEU A 490 -32.90 -62.09 -4.84
CA LEU A 490 -31.89 -61.50 -4.00
C LEU A 490 -32.60 -60.80 -2.86
N GLY A 491 -32.20 -61.10 -1.62
CA GLY A 491 -32.69 -60.39 -0.43
C GLY A 491 -32.17 -58.95 -0.36
N ASP A 492 -32.55 -58.23 0.70
CA ASP A 492 -32.06 -56.92 1.00
C ASP A 492 -30.51 -56.87 1.06
N ARG A 493 -29.94 -55.87 0.47
CA ARG A 493 -28.50 -55.74 0.36
C ARG A 493 -28.06 -54.33 0.79
N GLY A 494 -26.91 -54.23 1.42
CA GLY A 494 -26.29 -52.96 1.79
C GLY A 494 -24.87 -52.88 1.27
N ALA A 495 -24.48 -51.67 0.93
CA ALA A 495 -23.11 -51.34 0.60
C ALA A 495 -22.65 -50.10 1.39
N ILE A 496 -21.38 -50.06 1.71
CA ILE A 496 -20.75 -48.94 2.40
C ILE A 496 -19.64 -48.42 1.49
N SER A 497 -19.57 -47.12 1.35
CA SER A 497 -18.50 -46.44 0.63
C SER A 497 -17.97 -45.26 1.43
N ALA A 498 -16.75 -44.87 1.17
CA ALA A 498 -16.19 -43.66 1.76
C ALA A 498 -15.45 -42.82 0.71
N ALA A 499 -15.53 -41.52 0.89
CA ALA A 499 -14.79 -40.56 0.08
C ALA A 499 -14.05 -39.57 0.97
N VAL A 500 -12.86 -39.21 0.56
CA VAL A 500 -12.00 -38.18 1.18
C VAL A 500 -11.76 -37.04 0.23
N LEU A 501 -11.34 -35.88 0.76
CA LEU A 501 -10.94 -34.73 -0.04
C LEU A 501 -9.46 -34.85 -0.35
N ALA A 502 -9.10 -35.03 -1.61
CA ALA A 502 -7.74 -34.98 -2.09
C ALA A 502 -7.43 -33.56 -2.59
N PRO A 503 -6.31 -32.95 -2.15
CA PRO A 503 -5.86 -31.67 -2.70
C PRO A 503 -5.39 -31.86 -4.15
N ASP A 504 -5.79 -30.92 -5.03
CA ASP A 504 -5.29 -30.83 -6.39
C ASP A 504 -4.20 -29.76 -6.46
N ASP A 505 -3.17 -29.93 -7.28
CA ASP A 505 -2.11 -28.95 -7.41
C ASP A 505 -2.69 -27.63 -7.94
N ALA A 506 -2.46 -26.55 -7.17
CA ALA A 506 -2.88 -25.21 -7.59
C ALA A 506 -1.94 -24.68 -8.67
N THR A 507 -2.52 -24.27 -9.79
CA THR A 507 -1.83 -23.52 -10.84
C THR A 507 -2.47 -22.15 -10.94
N ALA A 508 -1.79 -21.18 -11.57
CA ALA A 508 -2.34 -19.84 -11.77
C ALA A 508 -3.73 -19.83 -12.44
N GLN A 509 -3.99 -20.82 -13.29
CA GLN A 509 -5.26 -20.95 -14.03
C GLN A 509 -6.28 -21.92 -13.41
N ASN A 510 -5.85 -22.77 -12.47
CA ASN A 510 -6.69 -23.78 -11.83
C ASN A 510 -6.47 -23.75 -10.31
N ASN A 511 -7.12 -22.82 -9.65
CA ASN A 511 -7.12 -22.66 -8.20
C ASN A 511 -8.52 -22.26 -7.73
N VAL A 512 -8.71 -22.19 -6.41
CA VAL A 512 -10.00 -21.83 -5.81
C VAL A 512 -10.50 -20.47 -6.29
N LEU A 513 -9.61 -19.49 -6.40
CA LEU A 513 -9.98 -18.13 -6.76
C LEU A 513 -10.30 -18.00 -8.25
N SER A 514 -9.48 -18.59 -9.14
CA SER A 514 -9.75 -18.56 -10.58
C SER A 514 -11.10 -19.19 -10.92
N ARG A 515 -11.46 -20.28 -10.24
CA ARG A 515 -12.79 -20.89 -10.39
C ARG A 515 -13.91 -20.01 -9.84
N PHE A 516 -13.71 -19.37 -8.71
CA PHE A 516 -14.71 -18.46 -8.14
C PHE A 516 -14.99 -17.30 -9.09
N PHE A 517 -13.93 -16.66 -9.61
CA PHE A 517 -14.08 -15.53 -10.52
C PHE A 517 -14.68 -15.92 -11.87
N SER A 518 -14.27 -17.04 -12.46
CA SER A 518 -14.90 -17.51 -13.71
C SER A 518 -16.41 -17.79 -13.53
N THR A 519 -16.80 -18.33 -12.39
CA THR A 519 -18.22 -18.56 -12.06
C THR A 519 -18.98 -17.25 -11.84
N LEU A 520 -18.33 -16.24 -11.26
CA LEU A 520 -18.92 -14.92 -11.04
C LEU A 520 -19.11 -14.18 -12.37
N GLU A 521 -18.13 -14.24 -13.26
CA GLU A 521 -18.18 -13.65 -14.60
C GLU A 521 -19.29 -14.25 -15.45
N GLU A 522 -19.43 -15.57 -15.48
CA GLU A 522 -20.50 -16.28 -16.16
C GLU A 522 -21.91 -15.86 -15.69
N ARG A 523 -22.06 -15.48 -14.42
CA ARG A 523 -23.35 -15.12 -13.82
C ARG A 523 -23.69 -13.64 -13.87
N SER A 524 -22.69 -12.76 -13.91
CA SER A 524 -22.88 -11.30 -13.84
C SER A 524 -23.38 -10.67 -15.14
N GLY A 525 -23.39 -11.41 -16.25
CA GLY A 525 -24.11 -11.03 -17.48
C GLY A 525 -23.90 -9.59 -17.97
N GLY A 526 -22.67 -9.03 -17.88
CA GLY A 526 -22.36 -7.77 -18.53
C GLY A 526 -22.21 -6.53 -17.65
N VAL A 527 -22.03 -6.66 -16.34
CA VAL A 527 -21.61 -5.54 -15.44
C VAL A 527 -20.07 -5.39 -15.45
N ALA A 528 -19.42 -5.94 -16.45
CA ALA A 528 -17.97 -6.05 -16.58
C ALA A 528 -17.22 -4.71 -16.56
N GLY A 529 -17.82 -3.62 -17.06
CA GLY A 529 -17.10 -2.37 -17.26
C GLY A 529 -16.80 -1.55 -15.99
N VAL A 530 -17.42 -1.86 -14.85
CA VAL A 530 -17.17 -1.17 -13.57
C VAL A 530 -16.34 -2.05 -12.61
N LEU A 531 -16.33 -3.36 -12.89
CA LEU A 531 -15.52 -4.33 -12.15
C LEU A 531 -14.06 -4.37 -12.64
N ASP A 532 -13.77 -3.91 -13.87
CA ASP A 532 -12.44 -4.05 -14.47
C ASP A 532 -11.35 -3.34 -13.68
N ASP A 533 -11.55 -2.10 -13.22
CA ASP A 533 -10.52 -1.36 -12.48
C ASP A 533 -10.32 -1.88 -11.05
N VAL A 534 -11.43 -2.21 -10.36
CA VAL A 534 -11.37 -2.77 -8.99
C VAL A 534 -10.91 -4.23 -9.02
N MET A 535 -11.33 -4.99 -10.06
CA MET A 535 -10.92 -6.38 -10.26
C MET A 535 -9.47 -6.48 -10.73
N ASP A 536 -8.92 -5.46 -11.40
CA ASP A 536 -7.53 -5.46 -11.83
C ASP A 536 -6.59 -5.32 -10.62
N VAL A 537 -6.87 -4.38 -9.72
CA VAL A 537 -6.11 -4.23 -8.47
C VAL A 537 -6.34 -5.44 -7.56
N TRP A 538 -7.58 -5.87 -7.38
CA TRP A 538 -7.93 -7.00 -6.53
C TRP A 538 -7.52 -8.34 -7.14
N GLY A 539 -7.64 -8.48 -8.46
CA GLY A 539 -7.19 -9.63 -9.24
C GLY A 539 -5.67 -9.77 -9.24
N ARG A 540 -4.91 -8.68 -9.34
CA ARG A 540 -3.45 -8.69 -9.20
C ARG A 540 -3.04 -9.09 -7.79
N LEU A 541 -3.65 -8.52 -6.76
CA LEU A 541 -3.44 -8.92 -5.36
C LEU A 541 -3.80 -10.39 -5.11
N LEU A 542 -4.83 -10.94 -5.76
CA LEU A 542 -5.27 -12.32 -5.59
C LEU A 542 -4.49 -13.31 -6.46
N VAL A 543 -4.11 -12.95 -7.69
CA VAL A 543 -3.32 -13.80 -8.60
C VAL A 543 -1.84 -13.79 -8.21
N GLY A 544 -1.34 -12.67 -7.71
CA GLY A 544 -0.02 -12.55 -7.10
C GLY A 544 0.13 -13.27 -5.77
N TYR A 545 -0.89 -13.98 -5.31
CA TYR A 545 -0.91 -14.65 -4.01
C TYR A 545 0.11 -15.79 -3.84
N GLY A 546 0.74 -16.24 -4.93
CA GLY A 546 1.91 -17.14 -4.90
C GLY A 546 3.24 -16.37 -4.70
N ASP A 547 3.22 -15.04 -4.90
CA ASP A 547 4.40 -14.17 -4.80
C ASP A 547 4.02 -12.82 -4.16
N ILE A 548 3.35 -12.90 -3.01
CA ILE A 548 2.69 -11.76 -2.34
C ILE A 548 3.67 -10.64 -1.98
N GLN A 549 4.89 -10.98 -1.60
CA GLN A 549 5.91 -10.01 -1.24
C GLN A 549 6.34 -9.18 -2.45
N GLY A 550 6.59 -9.82 -3.61
CA GLY A 550 7.00 -9.12 -4.83
C GLY A 550 5.89 -8.26 -5.43
N SER A 551 4.63 -8.72 -5.39
CA SER A 551 3.51 -8.02 -6.06
C SER A 551 3.00 -6.81 -5.30
N ALA A 552 3.08 -6.79 -3.97
CA ALA A 552 2.70 -5.62 -3.19
C ALA A 552 3.77 -4.52 -3.26
N ASP A 553 5.05 -4.90 -3.22
CA ASP A 553 6.17 -3.97 -3.42
C ASP A 553 6.14 -3.39 -4.85
N GLU A 554 5.95 -4.22 -5.88
CA GLU A 554 5.91 -3.80 -7.28
C GLU A 554 4.71 -2.85 -7.54
N LEU A 555 3.55 -3.09 -6.91
CA LEU A 555 2.37 -2.23 -7.03
C LEU A 555 2.57 -0.87 -6.32
N MET A 556 3.23 -0.88 -5.17
CA MET A 556 3.57 0.34 -4.43
C MET A 556 4.60 1.17 -5.18
N ASP A 557 5.67 0.53 -5.69
CA ASP A 557 6.71 1.19 -6.47
C ASP A 557 6.14 1.79 -7.77
N GLU A 558 5.28 1.06 -8.50
CA GLU A 558 4.58 1.56 -9.69
C GLU A 558 3.69 2.77 -9.37
N MET A 559 2.96 2.73 -8.24
CA MET A 559 2.11 3.85 -7.82
C MET A 559 2.91 5.07 -7.35
N ILE A 560 4.06 4.87 -6.71
CA ILE A 560 4.96 5.95 -6.27
C ILE A 560 5.69 6.57 -7.48
N ASP A 561 6.16 5.76 -8.43
CA ASP A 561 6.80 6.21 -9.67
C ASP A 561 5.83 7.01 -10.57
N ASP A 562 4.57 6.59 -10.68
CA ASP A 562 3.54 7.30 -11.44
C ASP A 562 3.20 8.68 -10.82
N LEU A 563 3.40 8.86 -9.52
CA LEU A 563 3.20 10.15 -8.85
C LEU A 563 4.34 11.15 -9.08
N GLY A 564 5.43 10.75 -9.76
CA GLY A 564 6.45 11.67 -10.28
C GLY A 564 7.29 12.36 -9.19
N GLY A 565 7.66 11.63 -8.14
CA GLY A 565 8.40 12.14 -7.00
C GLY A 565 9.85 12.46 -7.31
N ASP A 566 10.16 13.62 -7.86
CA ASP A 566 11.47 14.24 -7.67
C ASP A 566 11.44 15.75 -7.94
N SER A 567 11.26 16.55 -6.91
CA SER A 567 11.84 17.91 -6.85
C SER A 567 11.42 18.66 -5.58
N GLY A 568 12.38 19.05 -4.78
CA GLY A 568 12.23 20.02 -3.70
C GLY A 568 12.47 19.49 -2.30
N ALA A 569 12.21 20.31 -1.30
CA ALA A 569 12.43 19.98 0.12
C ALA A 569 11.59 18.77 0.60
N LEU A 570 10.47 18.50 -0.04
CA LEU A 570 9.58 17.38 0.28
C LEU A 570 10.00 16.05 -0.38
N GLY A 571 10.80 16.08 -1.46
CA GLY A 571 11.16 14.86 -2.20
C GLY A 571 11.94 13.83 -1.36
N SER A 572 12.85 14.27 -0.50
CA SER A 572 13.60 13.39 0.39
C SER A 572 12.73 12.74 1.46
N ILE A 573 11.75 13.50 2.00
CA ILE A 573 10.79 13.01 2.99
C ILE A 573 9.84 12.01 2.34
N ALA A 574 9.36 12.29 1.12
CA ALA A 574 8.50 11.41 0.35
C ALA A 574 9.18 10.08 0.01
N SER A 575 10.44 10.11 -0.45
CA SER A 575 11.23 8.91 -0.71
C SER A 575 11.42 8.07 0.55
N TRP A 576 11.81 8.72 1.67
CA TRP A 576 11.99 8.02 2.94
C TRP A 576 10.68 7.39 3.46
N LEU A 577 9.55 8.10 3.38
CA LEU A 577 8.26 7.56 3.79
C LEU A 577 7.82 6.42 2.87
N GLY A 578 8.04 6.53 1.56
CA GLY A 578 7.81 5.46 0.59
C GLY A 578 8.60 4.20 0.91
N ASP A 579 9.91 4.34 1.18
CA ASP A 579 10.77 3.24 1.61
C ASP A 579 10.28 2.60 2.91
N THR A 580 9.82 3.41 3.87
CA THR A 580 9.28 2.93 5.15
C THR A 580 8.00 2.14 4.95
N VAL A 581 7.07 2.64 4.13
CA VAL A 581 5.80 1.97 3.81
C VAL A 581 6.07 0.66 3.06
N SER A 582 6.93 0.65 2.04
CA SER A 582 7.32 -0.54 1.29
C SER A 582 8.00 -1.57 2.19
N ALA A 583 8.93 -1.14 3.06
CA ALA A 583 9.57 -2.03 4.02
C ALA A 583 8.58 -2.65 5.02
N SER A 584 7.58 -1.89 5.47
CA SER A 584 6.53 -2.41 6.38
C SER A 584 5.67 -3.47 5.70
N VAL A 585 5.33 -3.30 4.42
CA VAL A 585 4.61 -4.29 3.61
C VAL A 585 5.47 -5.54 3.39
N ALA A 586 6.74 -5.37 3.02
CA ALA A 586 7.67 -6.47 2.79
C ALA A 586 7.95 -7.28 4.07
N ALA A 587 7.95 -6.63 5.23
CA ALA A 587 8.21 -7.27 6.53
C ALA A 587 7.05 -8.10 7.07
N LEU A 588 5.85 -8.05 6.46
CA LEU A 588 4.65 -8.71 6.98
C LEU A 588 4.77 -10.23 7.09
N GLY A 589 5.58 -10.88 6.27
CA GLY A 589 5.79 -12.33 6.31
C GLY A 589 4.49 -13.13 6.27
N LEU A 590 3.54 -12.73 5.44
CA LEU A 590 2.21 -13.33 5.39
C LEU A 590 2.28 -14.77 4.86
N GLU A 591 1.68 -15.70 5.59
CA GLU A 591 1.49 -17.05 5.07
C GLU A 591 0.39 -17.04 3.99
N PRO A 592 0.64 -17.64 2.80
CA PRO A 592 -0.35 -17.68 1.74
C PRO A 592 -1.54 -18.56 2.11
N CYS A 593 -2.74 -18.24 1.62
CA CYS A 593 -3.91 -19.10 1.73
C CYS A 593 -3.70 -20.40 0.95
N ASP A 594 -4.25 -21.52 1.45
CA ASP A 594 -4.24 -22.78 0.70
C ASP A 594 -5.26 -22.73 -0.45
N LEU A 595 -4.81 -22.30 -1.63
CA LEU A 595 -5.64 -22.14 -2.83
C LEU A 595 -5.89 -23.47 -3.59
N ARG A 596 -5.43 -24.62 -3.06
CA ARG A 596 -5.61 -25.92 -3.72
C ARG A 596 -7.09 -26.31 -3.73
N LEU A 597 -7.56 -26.70 -4.90
CA LEU A 597 -8.87 -27.29 -5.03
C LEU A 597 -8.90 -28.64 -4.33
N ARG A 598 -9.98 -28.93 -3.64
CA ARG A 598 -10.19 -30.23 -2.98
C ARG A 598 -11.24 -31.02 -3.75
N LYS A 599 -10.84 -32.18 -4.27
CA LYS A 599 -11.71 -33.08 -5.04
C LYS A 599 -12.10 -34.27 -4.20
N PRO A 600 -13.38 -34.68 -4.22
CA PRO A 600 -13.78 -35.93 -3.58
C PRO A 600 -13.22 -37.14 -4.34
N VAL A 601 -12.61 -38.06 -3.62
CA VAL A 601 -12.03 -39.30 -4.16
C VAL A 601 -12.47 -40.44 -3.27
N LEU A 602 -12.92 -41.54 -3.90
CA LEU A 602 -13.25 -42.77 -3.18
C LEU A 602 -12.02 -43.37 -2.50
N THR A 603 -12.21 -43.85 -1.29
CA THR A 603 -11.16 -44.47 -0.47
C THR A 603 -11.69 -45.68 0.29
N ASP A 604 -10.79 -46.45 0.85
CA ASP A 604 -11.19 -47.52 1.79
C ASP A 604 -11.87 -46.88 3.02
N THR A 605 -13.03 -47.42 3.36
CA THR A 605 -13.84 -47.00 4.52
C THR A 605 -13.02 -47.01 5.82
N ALA A 606 -12.07 -47.93 5.95
CA ALA A 606 -11.20 -48.04 7.11
C ALA A 606 -10.31 -46.76 7.29
N ASN A 607 -9.92 -46.12 6.21
CA ASN A 607 -9.12 -44.88 6.25
C ASN A 607 -9.89 -43.73 6.89
N VAL A 608 -11.19 -43.64 6.67
CA VAL A 608 -12.05 -42.60 7.23
C VAL A 608 -12.48 -42.94 8.66
N ILE A 609 -12.92 -44.19 8.89
CA ILE A 609 -13.44 -44.61 10.20
C ILE A 609 -12.36 -44.67 11.28
N LYS A 610 -11.12 -45.02 10.92
CA LYS A 610 -9.97 -45.07 11.84
C LYS A 610 -9.18 -43.76 11.91
N SER A 611 -9.63 -42.71 11.25
CA SER A 611 -8.92 -41.42 11.25
C SER A 611 -8.91 -40.78 12.66
N PRO A 612 -7.86 -40.05 13.04
CA PRO A 612 -7.81 -39.36 14.32
C PRO A 612 -9.00 -38.40 14.49
N GLY A 613 -9.62 -38.42 15.67
CA GLY A 613 -10.82 -37.61 15.95
C GLY A 613 -12.13 -38.12 15.38
N SER A 614 -12.15 -39.31 14.76
CA SER A 614 -13.41 -39.96 14.38
C SER A 614 -14.16 -40.33 15.64
N ASP A 615 -15.34 -39.76 15.83
CA ASP A 615 -16.29 -40.08 16.90
C ASP A 615 -17.16 -41.29 16.59
N ILE A 616 -16.83 -42.02 15.51
CA ILE A 616 -17.53 -43.22 15.04
C ILE A 616 -16.83 -44.52 15.53
N THR A 617 -16.29 -44.50 16.73
CA THR A 617 -15.70 -45.71 17.34
C THR A 617 -16.71 -46.86 17.52
N GLY A 618 -18.00 -46.58 17.38
CA GLY A 618 -19.06 -47.62 17.31
C GLY A 618 -19.22 -48.31 15.94
N LEU A 619 -18.68 -47.77 14.86
CA LEU A 619 -18.86 -48.31 13.51
C LEU A 619 -17.93 -49.48 13.17
N SER A 620 -16.80 -49.65 13.88
CA SER A 620 -15.98 -50.86 13.76
C SER A 620 -16.79 -52.10 14.18
N ASN A 621 -17.76 -51.93 15.10
CA ASN A 621 -18.75 -52.95 15.44
C ASN A 621 -19.99 -52.90 14.51
N ALA A 622 -20.16 -51.85 13.71
CA ALA A 622 -21.31 -51.69 12.83
C ALA A 622 -21.19 -52.53 11.55
N GLN A 623 -19.99 -52.83 11.07
CA GLN A 623 -19.80 -53.78 9.99
C GLN A 623 -20.34 -55.16 10.35
N ASP A 624 -20.16 -55.58 11.61
CA ASP A 624 -20.72 -56.83 12.10
C ASP A 624 -22.18 -56.67 12.52
N LYS A 625 -22.62 -55.52 13.01
CA LYS A 625 -24.01 -55.22 13.33
C LYS A 625 -24.89 -54.92 12.10
N LEU A 626 -24.35 -54.30 11.05
CA LEU A 626 -25.07 -54.07 9.78
C LEU A 626 -25.42 -55.40 9.08
N ARG A 627 -24.64 -56.45 9.31
CA ARG A 627 -24.98 -57.81 8.89
C ARG A 627 -26.09 -58.40 9.72
N SER A 628 -26.44 -57.85 10.87
CA SER A 628 -27.42 -58.38 11.82
C SER A 628 -28.64 -57.48 12.10
N ILE A 629 -28.75 -56.28 11.45
CA ILE A 629 -29.91 -55.41 11.63
C ILE A 629 -31.07 -55.91 10.84
N PRO A 630 -32.20 -56.33 11.50
CA PRO A 630 -33.42 -56.50 10.78
C PRO A 630 -33.91 -55.14 10.28
N LEU A 631 -33.91 -54.94 8.96
CA LEU A 631 -34.34 -53.77 8.25
C LEU A 631 -35.84 -53.43 8.38
N GLY A 632 -36.40 -53.56 9.58
CA GLY A 632 -37.83 -53.41 9.78
C GLY A 632 -38.30 -52.25 10.70
N VAL A 633 -37.43 -51.43 11.27
CA VAL A 633 -37.86 -50.61 12.40
C VAL A 633 -37.82 -49.07 12.15
N THR A 634 -37.20 -48.58 11.09
CA THR A 634 -37.28 -47.14 10.72
C THR A 634 -37.27 -47.02 9.20
N ASP A 635 -38.34 -46.48 8.65
CA ASP A 635 -38.37 -46.11 7.22
C ASP A 635 -37.28 -45.09 6.93
N PRO A 636 -36.17 -45.51 6.28
CA PRO A 636 -35.05 -44.60 6.01
C PRO A 636 -35.47 -43.42 5.13
N LYS A 637 -36.50 -43.60 4.32
CA LYS A 637 -37.06 -42.59 3.44
C LYS A 637 -37.73 -41.47 4.24
N ALA A 638 -38.51 -41.82 5.28
CA ALA A 638 -39.13 -40.84 6.16
C ALA A 638 -38.09 -40.05 7.00
N LEU A 639 -36.97 -40.69 7.37
CA LEU A 639 -35.88 -40.03 8.05
C LEU A 639 -35.15 -39.06 7.10
N CYS A 640 -34.93 -39.43 5.85
CA CYS A 640 -34.31 -38.61 4.84
C CYS A 640 -35.20 -37.41 4.45
N GLU A 641 -36.49 -37.63 4.24
CA GLU A 641 -37.47 -36.56 3.98
C GLU A 641 -37.58 -35.57 5.15
N ALA A 642 -37.52 -36.06 6.40
CA ALA A 642 -37.52 -35.18 7.59
C ALA A 642 -36.22 -34.35 7.71
N LEU A 643 -35.06 -34.91 7.37
CA LEU A 643 -33.79 -34.23 7.33
C LEU A 643 -33.72 -33.20 6.18
N GLU A 644 -34.21 -33.58 4.99
CA GLU A 644 -34.32 -32.71 3.82
C GLU A 644 -35.22 -31.51 4.11
N TYR A 645 -36.38 -31.71 4.71
CA TYR A 645 -37.30 -30.66 5.14
C TYR A 645 -36.67 -29.73 6.20
N GLN A 646 -35.89 -30.25 7.13
CA GLN A 646 -35.25 -29.47 8.18
C GLN A 646 -34.06 -28.65 7.63
N VAL A 647 -33.35 -29.17 6.66
CA VAL A 647 -32.27 -28.49 5.93
C VAL A 647 -32.84 -27.40 5.03
N GLU A 648 -33.87 -27.69 4.24
CA GLU A 648 -34.57 -26.67 3.44
C GLU A 648 -35.08 -25.49 4.30
N ARG A 649 -35.67 -25.79 5.43
CA ARG A 649 -36.18 -24.76 6.35
C ARG A 649 -35.10 -23.95 7.06
N THR A 650 -33.94 -24.55 7.27
CA THR A 650 -32.80 -23.85 7.92
C THR A 650 -32.01 -23.00 6.93
N ILE A 651 -32.03 -23.36 5.64
CA ILE A 651 -31.19 -22.77 4.59
C ILE A 651 -31.99 -21.94 3.60
N SER A 652 -33.30 -22.25 3.41
CA SER A 652 -34.14 -21.47 2.49
C SER A 652 -34.33 -20.05 2.98
N GLY A 653 -33.79 -19.11 2.23
CA GLY A 653 -33.92 -17.67 2.47
C GLY A 653 -32.72 -17.00 3.11
N THR A 654 -31.60 -17.67 3.29
CA THR A 654 -30.37 -17.02 3.80
C THR A 654 -29.43 -16.68 2.66
N VAL A 655 -29.68 -15.52 2.06
CA VAL A 655 -28.71 -14.85 1.19
C VAL A 655 -27.67 -14.19 2.10
N PHE A 656 -26.43 -14.61 2.03
CA PHE A 656 -25.33 -13.96 2.75
C PHE A 656 -24.67 -12.97 1.83
N THR A 657 -24.64 -11.69 2.25
CA THR A 657 -23.74 -10.71 1.63
C THR A 657 -22.35 -10.98 2.18
N LEU A 658 -21.47 -11.52 1.37
CA LEU A 658 -20.08 -11.85 1.73
C LEU A 658 -19.23 -10.58 1.86
N ALA A 659 -19.46 -9.61 0.98
CA ALA A 659 -18.81 -8.30 1.02
C ALA A 659 -19.67 -7.27 0.29
N GLU A 660 -19.49 -6.01 0.62
CA GLU A 660 -19.84 -4.90 -0.26
C GLU A 660 -18.53 -4.39 -0.86
N ILE A 661 -18.37 -4.52 -2.16
CA ILE A 661 -17.19 -4.01 -2.89
C ILE A 661 -17.41 -2.52 -3.11
N PRO A 662 -16.60 -1.63 -2.50
CA PRO A 662 -16.75 -0.20 -2.73
C PRO A 662 -16.36 0.14 -4.17
N LEU A 663 -17.16 0.99 -4.83
CA LEU A 663 -16.89 1.47 -6.17
C LEU A 663 -16.17 2.82 -6.13
N PRO A 664 -15.16 3.06 -6.97
CA PRO A 664 -14.62 4.39 -7.19
C PRO A 664 -15.73 5.33 -7.68
N GLY A 665 -16.07 6.36 -6.91
CA GLY A 665 -17.18 7.27 -7.23
C GLY A 665 -18.41 7.16 -6.33
N GLY A 666 -18.37 6.31 -5.31
CA GLY A 666 -19.43 6.13 -4.31
C GLY A 666 -20.47 5.10 -4.75
N GLY A 667 -20.69 4.13 -3.89
CA GLY A 667 -21.58 2.99 -4.07
C GLY A 667 -20.86 1.70 -3.71
N SER A 668 -21.62 0.63 -3.50
CA SER A 668 -21.06 -0.70 -3.25
C SER A 668 -21.83 -1.76 -4.03
N ILE A 669 -21.13 -2.80 -4.49
CA ILE A 669 -21.76 -4.00 -5.07
C ILE A 669 -21.79 -5.09 -4.00
N PRO A 670 -22.98 -5.56 -3.57
CA PRO A 670 -23.05 -6.65 -2.62
C PRO A 670 -22.63 -7.96 -3.30
N LEU A 671 -21.57 -8.59 -2.82
CA LEU A 671 -21.22 -9.96 -3.14
C LEU A 671 -22.14 -10.89 -2.33
N THR A 672 -23.23 -11.34 -2.94
CA THR A 672 -24.18 -12.22 -2.28
C THR A 672 -23.95 -13.67 -2.68
N VAL A 673 -23.92 -14.56 -1.69
CA VAL A 673 -23.91 -16.01 -1.89
C VAL A 673 -25.21 -16.58 -1.36
N ASP A 674 -26.02 -17.13 -2.25
CA ASP A 674 -27.17 -17.93 -1.88
C ASP A 674 -26.71 -19.38 -1.57
N VAL A 675 -26.91 -19.82 -0.34
CA VAL A 675 -26.46 -21.15 0.11
C VAL A 675 -27.16 -22.27 -0.68
N ALA A 676 -28.39 -22.07 -1.13
CA ALA A 676 -29.08 -23.01 -2.01
C ALA A 676 -28.40 -23.08 -3.39
N THR A 677 -27.88 -21.96 -3.88
CA THR A 677 -27.15 -21.89 -5.16
C THR A 677 -25.72 -22.43 -5.04
N LEU A 678 -25.03 -22.22 -3.90
CA LEU A 678 -23.74 -22.87 -3.62
C LEU A 678 -23.82 -24.39 -3.70
N ALA A 679 -24.89 -24.96 -3.16
CA ALA A 679 -25.14 -26.39 -3.23
C ALA A 679 -25.46 -26.87 -4.66
N GLY A 680 -26.09 -26.05 -5.51
CA GLY A 680 -26.47 -26.39 -6.88
C GLY A 680 -25.45 -26.06 -7.95
N ALA A 681 -24.70 -24.95 -7.79
CA ALA A 681 -23.81 -24.44 -8.82
C ALA A 681 -22.45 -25.14 -8.89
N LEU A 682 -21.98 -25.73 -7.79
CA LEU A 682 -20.73 -26.48 -7.73
C LEU A 682 -20.93 -27.97 -8.10
N GLY A 683 -22.17 -28.40 -8.29
CA GLY A 683 -22.52 -29.75 -8.72
C GLY A 683 -22.79 -29.93 -10.23
N GLY A 684 -22.74 -28.87 -11.01
CA GLY A 684 -23.04 -28.85 -12.44
C GLY A 684 -21.83 -28.87 -13.34
N GLY A 685 -21.00 -29.88 -13.24
CA GLY A 685 -19.88 -30.10 -14.14
C GLY A 685 -19.65 -31.61 -14.28
N SER A 686 -20.50 -32.26 -15.08
CA SER A 686 -20.22 -33.60 -15.60
C SER A 686 -19.29 -33.51 -16.81
#